data_8d21ec02bfa7a9acbf30be4db83f28aa
#
_entry.id   8d21ec02bfa7a9acbf30be4db83f28aa
#
_cell.length_a   1.000
_cell.length_b   1.000
_cell.length_c   1.000
_cell.angle_alpha   90.00
_cell.angle_beta   90.00
_cell.angle_gamma   90.00
#
_symmetry.space_group_name_H-M   'P 1'
#
loop_
_entity.id
_entity.type
_entity.pdbx_description
1 polymer ?
#
loop_
_entity_poly.entity_id
_entity_poly.type
_entity_poly.pdbx_seq_one_letter_code
_entity_poly.pdbx_strand_id
1 'polypeptide(L)'
;MTDLSNIPFLPPLKADPYEDSISTRAAHHAEETLKLLARVLLSVVERRRPDVAAVLTNQAPWPGPDSPSLRGTLEAFGIWFQLASIAEEMAGMLRRRMIETERGSKHVPGTYATVFNEAAQAGISAEEIQSILDRAMVCPVITAHPTEAKRVTVLEIHRRVYLILLQLESERWTPRERAEFEAQLEVELDLLWMTGELRIEKPSVSDEVQWGIHFFREALFEQTPVLMEKLEGALKASYPEHDFQLPRVLSFGSWIGGDRDGNPFVTNTVTRDALNAYRLAVLKRLKESLRGLRNQLSIAVHSIEVDSAFMLVLENMLAECPVGDQIKERNPGEVFRQFVGCMMTKLDATLDAAERLAIPTAGVFAYRQSDELIEDLAQLEAGLIRSSCEAQAERLARPVRFEAMAFRFCTVSLDVRQNSGVINSLVASYWEKVVGKPAEAYHDLDESERLAFIERELGDLSLNREGFDARELERTDTVATFKLLRDAKRDLDRKSIGSFILSMTTSVSDLLAVYLVAKMTGLCEPAEHGEVCKIRIVPLLETVDDLRAGPVILEGLLANPLVKRSVAFHGNAQEVMIGYSDSNKDGGFFASNWELYNAQEKLTEVGRRAEVSVSFFHGRGGSVSRGGAPTGRAIAAQPDGSVSGRMRVTEQGEVVSFKYANRGTAAYKQIVTAFKDVASVADSEIDQLRAALRDLEQGTY
;
A
#
# COMPACT_ATOMS: atom_id res chain seq x y z
N MET A 1 -12.73 -42.87 -18.62
CA MET A 1 -12.38 -41.52 -19.11
C MET A 1 -13.70 -40.83 -19.37
N THR A 2 -14.11 -39.94 -18.44
CA THR A 2 -15.32 -39.16 -18.59
C THR A 2 -15.06 -38.12 -19.69
N ASP A 3 -15.92 -38.08 -20.70
CA ASP A 3 -15.80 -37.15 -21.83
C ASP A 3 -16.05 -35.73 -21.30
N LEU A 4 -14.99 -34.94 -21.16
CA LEU A 4 -15.02 -33.58 -20.65
C LEU A 4 -15.61 -32.57 -21.65
N SER A 5 -15.92 -32.99 -22.90
CA SER A 5 -16.48 -32.13 -23.94
C SER A 5 -17.90 -31.63 -23.64
N ASN A 6 -18.59 -32.26 -22.68
CA ASN A 6 -19.98 -31.98 -22.29
C ASN A 6 -20.12 -31.29 -20.92
N ILE A 7 -19.03 -30.81 -20.34
CA ILE A 7 -19.13 -30.06 -19.09
C ILE A 7 -19.56 -28.59 -19.42
N PRO A 8 -20.72 -28.13 -18.94
CA PRO A 8 -21.24 -26.79 -19.29
C PRO A 8 -20.39 -25.62 -18.74
N PHE A 9 -19.34 -25.89 -17.99
CA PHE A 9 -18.44 -24.91 -17.41
C PHE A 9 -17.28 -24.46 -18.30
N LEU A 10 -17.03 -25.15 -19.42
CA LEU A 10 -15.92 -24.84 -20.31
C LEU A 10 -16.46 -24.16 -21.57
N PRO A 11 -16.74 -22.85 -21.57
CA PRO A 11 -16.87 -22.14 -22.82
C PRO A 11 -15.51 -22.22 -23.53
N PRO A 12 -15.48 -22.55 -24.85
CA PRO A 12 -14.23 -22.46 -25.57
C PRO A 12 -13.75 -21.00 -25.46
N LEU A 13 -12.55 -20.81 -24.94
CA LEU A 13 -11.85 -19.54 -25.03
C LEU A 13 -11.65 -19.26 -26.51
N LYS A 14 -12.48 -18.38 -27.09
CA LYS A 14 -12.31 -17.96 -28.48
C LYS A 14 -11.03 -17.15 -28.52
N ALA A 15 -9.97 -17.74 -29.07
CA ALA A 15 -8.79 -16.99 -29.43
C ALA A 15 -9.22 -15.87 -30.41
N ASP A 16 -8.85 -14.65 -30.11
CA ASP A 16 -9.06 -13.53 -31.05
C ASP A 16 -8.25 -13.84 -32.32
N PRO A 17 -8.84 -13.89 -33.50
CA PRO A 17 -8.13 -14.19 -34.74
C PRO A 17 -7.04 -13.15 -35.09
N TYR A 18 -6.99 -12.01 -34.38
CA TYR A 18 -5.95 -10.98 -34.48
C TYR A 18 -4.90 -11.08 -33.39
N GLU A 19 -4.98 -12.10 -32.49
CA GLU A 19 -4.01 -12.27 -31.42
C GLU A 19 -2.72 -12.93 -31.92
N ASP A 20 -1.62 -12.41 -31.40
CA ASP A 20 -0.27 -12.94 -31.46
C ASP A 20 -0.18 -14.40 -31.02
N SER A 21 0.72 -15.17 -31.62
CA SER A 21 0.99 -16.56 -31.30
C SER A 21 1.28 -16.82 -29.80
N ILE A 22 1.82 -15.84 -29.08
CA ILE A 22 2.04 -15.87 -27.63
C ILE A 22 0.71 -15.92 -26.87
N SER A 23 -0.25 -15.07 -27.24
CA SER A 23 -1.58 -15.03 -26.62
C SER A 23 -2.32 -16.35 -26.85
N THR A 24 -2.22 -16.94 -28.04
CA THR A 24 -2.81 -18.24 -28.35
C THR A 24 -2.22 -19.37 -27.50
N ARG A 25 -0.90 -19.38 -27.31
CA ARG A 25 -0.24 -20.38 -26.46
C ARG A 25 -0.61 -20.22 -24.97
N ALA A 26 -0.69 -18.97 -24.49
CA ALA A 26 -1.12 -18.70 -23.14
C ALA A 26 -2.59 -19.10 -22.90
N ALA A 27 -3.46 -18.86 -23.87
CA ALA A 27 -4.86 -19.29 -23.83
C ALA A 27 -5.00 -20.82 -23.82
N HIS A 28 -4.21 -21.52 -24.63
CA HIS A 28 -4.19 -22.99 -24.62
C HIS A 28 -3.73 -23.55 -23.25
N HIS A 29 -2.70 -22.94 -22.64
CA HIS A 29 -2.27 -23.31 -21.30
C HIS A 29 -3.36 -23.11 -20.25
N ALA A 30 -4.09 -21.97 -20.31
CA ALA A 30 -5.24 -21.73 -19.45
C ALA A 30 -6.31 -22.82 -19.60
N GLU A 31 -6.61 -23.21 -20.85
CA GLU A 31 -7.58 -24.28 -21.15
C GLU A 31 -7.17 -25.62 -20.55
N GLU A 32 -5.90 -26.01 -20.68
CA GLU A 32 -5.41 -27.26 -20.09
C GLU A 32 -5.44 -27.23 -18.55
N THR A 33 -5.10 -26.09 -17.96
CA THR A 33 -5.23 -25.89 -16.50
C THR A 33 -6.69 -25.98 -16.04
N LEU A 34 -7.61 -25.35 -16.77
CA LEU A 34 -9.05 -25.45 -16.50
C LEU A 34 -9.58 -26.88 -16.62
N LYS A 35 -9.14 -27.64 -17.63
CA LYS A 35 -9.50 -29.06 -17.78
C LYS A 35 -9.03 -29.91 -16.59
N LEU A 36 -7.80 -29.68 -16.12
CA LEU A 36 -7.27 -30.35 -14.93
C LEU A 36 -8.12 -30.00 -13.69
N LEU A 37 -8.36 -28.72 -13.44
CA LEU A 37 -9.15 -28.26 -12.30
C LEU A 37 -10.59 -28.79 -12.34
N ALA A 38 -11.22 -28.79 -13.50
CA ALA A 38 -12.57 -29.34 -13.68
C ALA A 38 -12.63 -30.85 -13.37
N ARG A 39 -11.65 -31.61 -13.86
CA ARG A 39 -11.54 -33.06 -13.59
C ARG A 39 -11.39 -33.33 -12.10
N VAL A 40 -10.49 -32.60 -11.42
CA VAL A 40 -10.23 -32.81 -10.00
C VAL A 40 -11.43 -32.38 -9.17
N LEU A 41 -12.05 -31.22 -9.47
CA LEU A 41 -13.25 -30.75 -8.79
C LEU A 41 -14.41 -31.74 -8.95
N LEU A 42 -14.62 -32.25 -10.17
CA LEU A 42 -15.66 -33.24 -10.42
C LEU A 42 -15.44 -34.52 -9.60
N SER A 43 -14.21 -35.07 -9.53
CA SER A 43 -13.85 -36.20 -8.68
C SER A 43 -14.23 -35.97 -7.21
N VAL A 44 -13.95 -34.78 -6.67
CA VAL A 44 -14.34 -34.41 -5.30
C VAL A 44 -15.85 -34.37 -5.14
N VAL A 45 -16.58 -33.75 -6.10
CA VAL A 45 -18.04 -33.61 -6.03
C VAL A 45 -18.72 -34.99 -6.19
N GLU A 46 -18.22 -35.85 -7.08
CA GLU A 46 -18.73 -37.25 -7.24
C GLU A 46 -18.63 -38.02 -5.93
N ARG A 47 -17.54 -37.88 -5.21
CA ARG A 47 -17.33 -38.57 -3.92
C ARG A 47 -18.21 -37.98 -2.80
N ARG A 48 -18.38 -36.68 -2.76
CA ARG A 48 -19.05 -35.94 -1.67
C ARG A 48 -20.56 -35.82 -1.89
N ARG A 49 -20.97 -35.52 -3.12
CA ARG A 49 -22.35 -35.20 -3.51
C ARG A 49 -22.65 -35.76 -4.92
N PRO A 50 -22.87 -37.10 -5.07
CA PRO A 50 -23.17 -37.70 -6.35
C PRO A 50 -24.38 -37.09 -7.06
N ASP A 51 -25.36 -36.60 -6.30
CA ASP A 51 -26.55 -35.91 -6.81
C ASP A 51 -26.20 -34.60 -7.52
N VAL A 52 -25.26 -33.86 -6.97
CA VAL A 52 -24.71 -32.63 -7.58
C VAL A 52 -23.87 -32.95 -8.80
N ALA A 53 -22.99 -33.97 -8.73
CA ALA A 53 -22.18 -34.43 -9.85
C ALA A 53 -23.05 -34.79 -11.06
N ALA A 54 -24.18 -35.47 -10.86
CA ALA A 54 -25.13 -35.80 -11.92
C ALA A 54 -25.69 -34.57 -12.64
N VAL A 55 -25.93 -33.47 -11.91
CA VAL A 55 -26.33 -32.17 -12.50
C VAL A 55 -25.18 -31.57 -13.30
N LEU A 56 -23.96 -31.52 -12.72
CA LEU A 56 -22.79 -30.96 -13.37
C LEU A 56 -22.36 -31.68 -14.65
N THR A 57 -22.69 -32.98 -14.76
CA THR A 57 -22.40 -33.81 -15.93
C THR A 57 -23.58 -33.95 -16.89
N ASN A 58 -24.66 -33.16 -16.72
CA ASN A 58 -25.91 -33.24 -17.51
C ASN A 58 -26.62 -34.60 -17.45
N GLN A 59 -26.33 -35.41 -16.45
CA GLN A 59 -27.06 -36.67 -16.20
C GLN A 59 -28.37 -36.47 -15.42
N ALA A 60 -28.50 -35.33 -14.76
CA ALA A 60 -29.71 -34.88 -14.09
C ALA A 60 -30.06 -33.43 -14.52
N PRO A 61 -31.36 -33.06 -14.53
CA PRO A 61 -31.79 -31.72 -14.89
C PRO A 61 -31.33 -30.67 -13.85
N TRP A 62 -31.26 -29.41 -14.25
CA TRP A 62 -30.99 -28.32 -13.33
C TRP A 62 -31.97 -28.29 -12.17
N PRO A 63 -31.49 -28.18 -10.91
CA PRO A 63 -32.35 -28.26 -9.73
C PRO A 63 -33.27 -27.06 -9.59
N GLY A 64 -34.56 -27.29 -9.28
CA GLY A 64 -35.50 -26.26 -8.93
C GLY A 64 -35.20 -25.63 -7.56
N PRO A 65 -35.91 -24.54 -7.21
CA PRO A 65 -35.67 -23.77 -5.96
C PRO A 65 -35.71 -24.59 -4.66
N ASP A 66 -36.55 -25.61 -4.62
CA ASP A 66 -36.75 -26.45 -3.44
C ASP A 66 -35.91 -27.76 -3.47
N SER A 67 -35.06 -27.92 -4.47
CA SER A 67 -34.24 -29.10 -4.61
C SER A 67 -33.09 -29.18 -3.61
N PRO A 68 -32.88 -30.29 -2.90
CA PRO A 68 -31.77 -30.50 -1.99
C PRO A 68 -30.36 -30.34 -2.66
N SER A 69 -30.29 -30.56 -3.98
CA SER A 69 -29.06 -30.42 -4.73
C SER A 69 -28.76 -28.98 -5.16
N LEU A 70 -29.73 -28.05 -5.10
CA LEU A 70 -29.53 -26.66 -5.56
C LEU A 70 -28.36 -25.97 -4.84
N ARG A 71 -28.34 -26.02 -3.50
CA ARG A 71 -27.27 -25.43 -2.71
C ARG A 71 -25.89 -25.97 -3.10
N GLY A 72 -25.74 -27.29 -3.17
CA GLY A 72 -24.47 -27.93 -3.55
C GLY A 72 -24.06 -27.61 -5.00
N THR A 73 -25.04 -27.47 -5.91
CA THR A 73 -24.79 -27.08 -7.29
C THR A 73 -24.25 -25.64 -7.36
N LEU A 74 -24.89 -24.70 -6.64
CA LEU A 74 -24.40 -23.31 -6.57
C LEU A 74 -23.01 -23.21 -5.92
N GLU A 75 -22.76 -24.02 -4.88
CA GLU A 75 -21.45 -24.09 -4.23
C GLU A 75 -20.36 -24.61 -5.20
N ALA A 76 -20.65 -25.65 -5.99
CA ALA A 76 -19.75 -26.14 -7.02
C ALA A 76 -19.41 -25.06 -8.06
N PHE A 77 -20.41 -24.29 -8.50
CA PHE A 77 -20.16 -23.16 -9.41
C PHE A 77 -19.34 -22.04 -8.76
N GLY A 78 -19.61 -21.69 -7.50
CA GLY A 78 -18.84 -20.73 -6.75
C GLY A 78 -17.36 -21.12 -6.69
N ILE A 79 -17.07 -22.37 -6.32
CA ILE A 79 -15.70 -22.92 -6.32
C ILE A 79 -15.10 -22.89 -7.72
N TRP A 80 -15.84 -23.31 -8.74
CA TRP A 80 -15.37 -23.31 -10.13
C TRP A 80 -14.92 -21.92 -10.59
N PHE A 81 -15.71 -20.86 -10.35
CA PHE A 81 -15.34 -19.52 -10.73
C PHE A 81 -14.07 -19.01 -10.02
N GLN A 82 -13.87 -19.43 -8.77
CA GLN A 82 -12.64 -19.12 -8.03
C GLN A 82 -11.43 -19.82 -8.65
N LEU A 83 -11.56 -21.09 -9.01
CA LEU A 83 -10.50 -21.87 -9.68
C LEU A 83 -10.19 -21.33 -11.08
N ALA A 84 -11.23 -20.93 -11.83
CA ALA A 84 -11.05 -20.30 -13.13
C ALA A 84 -10.25 -18.99 -13.04
N SER A 85 -10.50 -18.18 -12.04
CA SER A 85 -9.72 -16.96 -11.79
C SER A 85 -8.23 -17.25 -11.51
N ILE A 86 -7.91 -18.36 -10.82
CA ILE A 86 -6.52 -18.80 -10.60
C ILE A 86 -5.87 -19.21 -11.93
N ALA A 87 -6.58 -19.96 -12.78
CA ALA A 87 -6.07 -20.37 -14.08
C ALA A 87 -5.81 -19.16 -15.02
N GLU A 88 -6.70 -18.18 -15.04
CA GLU A 88 -6.52 -16.93 -15.79
C GLU A 88 -5.30 -16.14 -15.31
N GLU A 89 -5.10 -16.06 -14.00
CA GLU A 89 -3.93 -15.39 -13.42
C GLU A 89 -2.63 -16.06 -13.86
N MET A 90 -2.57 -17.41 -13.80
CA MET A 90 -1.41 -18.17 -14.25
C MET A 90 -1.12 -17.96 -15.74
N ALA A 91 -2.15 -18.02 -16.60
CA ALA A 91 -2.00 -17.73 -18.02
C ALA A 91 -1.48 -16.32 -18.30
N GLY A 92 -1.96 -15.34 -17.56
CA GLY A 92 -1.46 -13.97 -17.62
C GLY A 92 0.03 -13.86 -17.25
N MET A 93 0.47 -14.59 -16.25
CA MET A 93 1.88 -14.68 -15.85
C MET A 93 2.73 -15.36 -16.92
N LEU A 94 2.26 -16.47 -17.43
CA LEU A 94 2.94 -17.23 -18.49
C LEU A 94 3.09 -16.38 -19.76
N ARG A 95 2.03 -15.66 -20.18
CA ARG A 95 2.09 -14.75 -21.33
C ARG A 95 3.20 -13.71 -21.18
N ARG A 96 3.34 -13.11 -20.01
CA ARG A 96 4.40 -12.13 -19.71
C ARG A 96 5.80 -12.74 -19.81
N ARG A 97 5.99 -13.94 -19.26
CA ARG A 97 7.26 -14.69 -19.36
C ARG A 97 7.60 -15.01 -20.82
N MET A 98 6.62 -15.42 -21.62
CA MET A 98 6.80 -15.66 -23.06
C MET A 98 7.23 -14.37 -23.80
N ILE A 99 6.56 -13.25 -23.55
CA ILE A 99 6.95 -11.95 -24.13
C ILE A 99 8.38 -11.61 -23.74
N GLU A 100 8.73 -11.73 -22.46
CA GLU A 100 10.07 -11.43 -21.98
C GLU A 100 11.14 -12.30 -22.64
N THR A 101 10.85 -13.62 -22.77
CA THR A 101 11.78 -14.58 -23.37
C THR A 101 11.98 -14.36 -24.87
N GLU A 102 10.89 -14.09 -25.62
CA GLU A 102 10.93 -14.00 -27.07
C GLU A 102 11.26 -12.62 -27.61
N ARG A 103 10.90 -11.56 -26.87
CA ARG A 103 11.02 -10.16 -27.31
C ARG A 103 11.92 -9.32 -26.42
N GLY A 104 12.23 -9.80 -25.21
CA GLY A 104 13.00 -9.10 -24.19
C GLY A 104 12.15 -8.31 -23.22
N SER A 105 12.72 -8.00 -22.05
CA SER A 105 12.03 -7.34 -20.92
C SER A 105 11.41 -5.99 -21.26
N LYS A 106 12.04 -5.23 -22.16
CA LYS A 106 11.57 -3.91 -22.62
C LYS A 106 10.24 -3.93 -23.40
N HIS A 107 9.77 -5.11 -23.81
CA HIS A 107 8.51 -5.29 -24.54
C HIS A 107 7.39 -5.86 -23.67
N VAL A 108 7.64 -6.11 -22.37
CA VAL A 108 6.61 -6.57 -21.44
C VAL A 108 5.78 -5.38 -20.96
N PRO A 109 4.51 -5.26 -21.37
CA PRO A 109 3.71 -4.08 -21.06
C PRO A 109 3.57 -3.84 -19.55
N GLY A 110 3.71 -2.60 -19.13
CA GLY A 110 3.55 -2.23 -17.74
C GLY A 110 4.71 -2.70 -16.84
N THR A 111 5.95 -2.72 -17.33
CA THR A 111 7.16 -2.97 -16.54
C THR A 111 8.08 -1.75 -16.53
N TYR A 112 8.95 -1.65 -15.53
CA TYR A 112 9.99 -0.60 -15.49
C TYR A 112 10.87 -0.59 -16.74
N ALA A 113 11.24 -1.80 -17.23
CA ALA A 113 12.06 -1.94 -18.42
C ALA A 113 11.41 -1.29 -19.66
N THR A 114 10.10 -1.45 -19.84
CA THR A 114 9.36 -0.79 -20.92
C THR A 114 9.36 0.72 -20.72
N VAL A 115 8.99 1.20 -19.54
CA VAL A 115 8.83 2.64 -19.25
C VAL A 115 10.16 3.40 -19.42
N PHE A 116 11.25 2.92 -18.84
CA PHE A 116 12.54 3.62 -18.96
C PHE A 116 13.16 3.49 -20.33
N ASN A 117 12.93 2.38 -21.05
CA ASN A 117 13.33 2.30 -22.46
C ASN A 117 12.54 3.29 -23.32
N GLU A 118 11.23 3.46 -23.11
CA GLU A 118 10.41 4.47 -23.78
C GLU A 118 10.88 5.90 -23.44
N ALA A 119 11.17 6.17 -22.15
CA ALA A 119 11.70 7.46 -21.71
C ALA A 119 13.05 7.82 -22.36
N ALA A 120 13.98 6.86 -22.39
CA ALA A 120 15.28 7.04 -23.04
C ALA A 120 15.13 7.28 -24.55
N GLN A 121 14.22 6.56 -25.23
CA GLN A 121 13.92 6.78 -26.64
C GLN A 121 13.27 8.13 -26.91
N ALA A 122 12.49 8.65 -25.96
CA ALA A 122 11.90 9.99 -26.03
C ALA A 122 12.91 11.12 -25.72
N GLY A 123 14.15 10.77 -25.37
CA GLY A 123 15.22 11.73 -25.08
C GLY A 123 15.16 12.35 -23.67
N ILE A 124 14.41 11.76 -22.74
CA ILE A 124 14.38 12.19 -21.34
C ILE A 124 15.74 11.86 -20.72
N SER A 125 16.37 12.84 -20.07
CA SER A 125 17.72 12.69 -19.51
C SER A 125 17.71 11.88 -18.20
N ALA A 126 18.87 11.33 -17.82
CA ALA A 126 19.02 10.61 -16.55
C ALA A 126 18.79 11.52 -15.33
N GLU A 127 19.19 12.79 -15.43
CA GLU A 127 18.98 13.80 -14.39
C GLU A 127 17.50 14.13 -14.18
N GLU A 128 16.72 14.20 -15.26
CA GLU A 128 15.27 14.36 -15.18
C GLU A 128 14.63 13.14 -14.52
N ILE A 129 15.05 11.92 -14.89
CA ILE A 129 14.59 10.69 -14.24
C ILE A 129 14.95 10.68 -12.75
N GLN A 130 16.20 11.07 -12.37
CA GLN A 130 16.60 11.18 -10.95
C GLN A 130 15.72 12.19 -10.21
N SER A 131 15.46 13.35 -10.79
CA SER A 131 14.57 14.37 -10.20
C SER A 131 13.16 13.85 -9.96
N ILE A 132 12.66 12.96 -10.84
CA ILE A 132 11.36 12.32 -10.64
C ILE A 132 11.43 11.28 -9.53
N LEU A 133 12.47 10.44 -9.50
CA LEU A 133 12.69 9.44 -8.45
C LEU A 133 12.74 10.09 -7.07
N ASP A 134 13.42 11.22 -6.92
CA ASP A 134 13.58 11.94 -5.65
C ASP A 134 12.24 12.39 -5.03
N ARG A 135 11.23 12.63 -5.86
CA ARG A 135 9.88 13.01 -5.42
C ARG A 135 8.85 11.91 -5.57
N ALA A 136 9.22 10.80 -6.22
CA ALA A 136 8.30 9.68 -6.48
C ALA A 136 7.88 8.98 -5.19
N MET A 137 6.58 8.71 -5.06
CA MET A 137 6.01 7.93 -3.98
C MET A 137 4.77 7.20 -4.44
N VAL A 138 4.85 5.90 -4.49
CA VAL A 138 3.70 5.00 -4.69
C VAL A 138 3.30 4.42 -3.34
N CYS A 139 2.06 4.67 -2.93
CA CYS A 139 1.58 4.25 -1.63
C CYS A 139 0.18 3.60 -1.76
N PRO A 140 0.09 2.29 -1.99
CA PRO A 140 -1.15 1.55 -1.83
C PRO A 140 -1.63 1.62 -0.39
N VAL A 141 -2.91 1.95 -0.18
CA VAL A 141 -3.51 2.08 1.15
C VAL A 141 -4.52 0.96 1.36
N ILE A 142 -4.20 0.03 2.23
CA ILE A 142 -5.04 -1.12 2.55
C ILE A 142 -6.17 -0.65 3.46
N THR A 143 -7.41 -0.92 3.04
CA THR A 143 -8.60 -0.60 3.83
C THR A 143 -9.35 -1.87 4.20
N ALA A 144 -9.98 -1.86 5.37
CA ALA A 144 -10.95 -2.87 5.74
C ALA A 144 -12.16 -2.76 4.82
N HIS A 145 -12.68 -3.89 4.37
CA HIS A 145 -13.88 -3.88 3.57
C HIS A 145 -14.86 -4.96 4.01
N PRO A 146 -16.10 -4.55 4.38
CA PRO A 146 -17.13 -5.50 4.80
C PRO A 146 -17.61 -6.42 3.69
N THR A 147 -17.26 -6.16 2.43
CA THR A 147 -17.65 -6.98 1.27
C THR A 147 -16.69 -8.12 0.95
N GLU A 148 -15.49 -8.19 1.55
CA GLU A 148 -14.68 -9.42 1.49
C GLU A 148 -15.31 -10.46 2.42
N ALA A 149 -16.25 -11.18 1.88
CA ALA A 149 -17.00 -12.20 2.61
C ALA A 149 -16.17 -13.49 2.80
N LYS A 150 -15.07 -13.68 2.03
CA LYS A 150 -14.26 -14.89 2.08
C LYS A 150 -13.45 -14.99 3.37
N ARG A 151 -13.37 -16.19 3.89
CA ARG A 151 -12.50 -16.49 5.04
C ARG A 151 -11.03 -16.52 4.59
N VAL A 152 -10.12 -16.11 5.48
CA VAL A 152 -8.66 -16.23 5.25
C VAL A 152 -8.27 -17.67 4.88
N THR A 153 -8.89 -18.66 5.51
CA THR A 153 -8.68 -20.09 5.22
C THR A 153 -8.94 -20.43 3.74
N VAL A 154 -9.98 -19.83 3.13
CA VAL A 154 -10.28 -20.03 1.69
C VAL A 154 -9.17 -19.43 0.83
N LEU A 155 -8.68 -18.22 1.17
CA LEU A 155 -7.59 -17.59 0.45
C LEU A 155 -6.26 -18.36 0.57
N GLU A 156 -6.01 -18.98 1.73
CA GLU A 156 -4.85 -19.85 1.93
C GLU A 156 -4.95 -21.13 1.10
N ILE A 157 -6.15 -21.74 0.98
CA ILE A 157 -6.38 -22.87 0.08
C ILE A 157 -6.12 -22.45 -1.38
N HIS A 158 -6.66 -21.31 -1.84
CA HIS A 158 -6.41 -20.79 -3.19
C HIS A 158 -4.92 -20.60 -3.45
N ARG A 159 -4.17 -20.09 -2.48
CA ARG A 159 -2.72 -19.94 -2.60
C ARG A 159 -2.01 -21.28 -2.75
N ARG A 160 -2.39 -22.31 -1.95
CA ARG A 160 -1.79 -23.64 -2.07
C ARG A 160 -2.13 -24.29 -3.41
N VAL A 161 -3.37 -24.15 -3.88
CA VAL A 161 -3.78 -24.56 -5.23
C VAL A 161 -2.88 -23.89 -6.29
N TYR A 162 -2.72 -22.56 -6.23
CA TYR A 162 -1.85 -21.83 -7.15
C TYR A 162 -0.40 -22.35 -7.14
N LEU A 163 0.18 -22.59 -5.95
CA LEU A 163 1.54 -23.11 -5.82
C LEU A 163 1.69 -24.54 -6.37
N ILE A 164 0.70 -25.40 -6.18
CA ILE A 164 0.69 -26.76 -6.76
C ILE A 164 0.62 -26.67 -8.29
N LEU A 165 -0.25 -25.85 -8.84
CA LEU A 165 -0.36 -25.64 -10.27
C LEU A 165 0.95 -25.10 -10.86
N LEU A 166 1.63 -24.20 -10.17
CA LEU A 166 2.94 -23.66 -10.58
C LEU A 166 4.02 -24.76 -10.61
N GLN A 167 3.97 -25.77 -9.70
CA GLN A 167 4.86 -26.92 -9.78
C GLN A 167 4.53 -27.77 -11.01
N LEU A 168 3.24 -27.96 -11.31
CA LEU A 168 2.79 -28.75 -12.47
C LEU A 168 3.16 -28.13 -13.83
N GLU A 169 3.45 -26.81 -13.90
CA GLU A 169 4.02 -26.17 -15.11
C GLU A 169 5.42 -26.70 -15.46
N SER A 170 6.16 -27.24 -14.50
CA SER A 170 7.53 -27.68 -14.72
C SER A 170 7.58 -29.06 -15.38
N GLU A 171 8.31 -29.18 -16.49
CA GLU A 171 8.53 -30.42 -17.21
C GLU A 171 9.53 -31.38 -16.53
N ARG A 172 10.23 -30.93 -15.48
CA ARG A 172 11.28 -31.72 -14.78
C ARG A 172 10.73 -32.91 -13.97
N TRP A 173 9.44 -32.92 -13.68
CA TRP A 173 8.82 -33.92 -12.81
C TRP A 173 8.53 -35.22 -13.54
N THR A 174 8.81 -36.33 -12.87
CA THR A 174 8.44 -37.67 -13.34
C THR A 174 6.91 -37.83 -13.29
N PRO A 175 6.35 -38.81 -14.05
CA PRO A 175 4.91 -39.13 -13.98
C PRO A 175 4.41 -39.41 -12.56
N ARG A 176 5.24 -40.05 -11.72
CA ARG A 176 4.91 -40.35 -10.32
C ARG A 176 4.82 -39.03 -9.48
N GLU A 177 5.77 -38.11 -9.65
CA GLU A 177 5.77 -36.84 -8.93
C GLU A 177 4.62 -35.94 -9.39
N ARG A 178 4.29 -35.95 -10.69
CA ARG A 178 3.11 -35.24 -11.19
C ARG A 178 1.82 -35.78 -10.58
N ALA A 179 1.68 -37.12 -10.50
CA ALA A 179 0.52 -37.74 -9.86
C ALA A 179 0.41 -37.37 -8.37
N GLU A 180 1.54 -37.19 -7.67
CA GLU A 180 1.55 -36.74 -6.29
C GLU A 180 1.05 -35.30 -6.16
N PHE A 181 1.47 -34.39 -7.06
CA PHE A 181 0.94 -32.99 -7.08
C PHE A 181 -0.56 -32.97 -7.42
N GLU A 182 -1.03 -33.84 -8.34
CA GLU A 182 -2.47 -33.92 -8.64
C GLU A 182 -3.27 -34.49 -7.43
N ALA A 183 -2.71 -35.42 -6.68
CA ALA A 183 -3.32 -35.91 -5.44
C ALA A 183 -3.37 -34.80 -4.35
N GLN A 184 -2.30 -34.00 -4.21
CA GLN A 184 -2.30 -32.84 -3.32
C GLN A 184 -3.35 -31.80 -3.76
N LEU A 185 -3.49 -31.54 -5.06
CA LEU A 185 -4.51 -30.65 -5.59
C LEU A 185 -5.93 -31.16 -5.24
N GLU A 186 -6.17 -32.47 -5.35
CA GLU A 186 -7.45 -33.04 -4.95
C GLU A 186 -7.75 -32.85 -3.47
N VAL A 187 -6.75 -33.00 -2.60
CA VAL A 187 -6.91 -32.74 -1.16
C VAL A 187 -7.28 -31.27 -0.90
N GLU A 188 -6.63 -30.32 -1.58
CA GLU A 188 -6.95 -28.90 -1.41
C GLU A 188 -8.36 -28.54 -1.92
N LEU A 189 -8.79 -29.12 -3.03
CA LEU A 189 -10.13 -28.92 -3.56
C LEU A 189 -11.19 -29.59 -2.66
N ASP A 190 -10.88 -30.75 -2.08
CA ASP A 190 -11.75 -31.41 -1.10
C ASP A 190 -11.88 -30.58 0.19
N LEU A 191 -10.78 -29.96 0.68
CA LEU A 191 -10.82 -29.02 1.77
C LEU A 191 -11.62 -27.78 1.42
N LEU A 192 -11.46 -27.22 0.22
CA LEU A 192 -12.23 -26.07 -0.25
C LEU A 192 -13.74 -26.37 -0.27
N TRP A 193 -14.13 -27.56 -0.76
CA TRP A 193 -15.51 -28.05 -0.74
C TRP A 193 -16.10 -28.15 0.66
N MET A 194 -15.31 -28.60 1.64
CA MET A 194 -15.75 -28.74 3.04
C MET A 194 -15.65 -27.43 3.86
N THR A 195 -14.99 -26.43 3.32
CA THR A 195 -14.76 -25.17 4.03
C THR A 195 -15.90 -24.19 3.74
N GLY A 196 -16.61 -23.74 4.77
CA GLY A 196 -17.61 -22.69 4.59
C GLY A 196 -16.97 -21.43 4.02
N GLU A 197 -17.44 -21.00 2.86
CA GLU A 197 -16.87 -19.85 2.13
C GLU A 197 -17.08 -18.53 2.89
N LEU A 198 -18.29 -18.34 3.45
CA LEU A 198 -18.70 -17.09 4.02
C LEU A 198 -18.41 -17.02 5.52
N ARG A 199 -18.05 -15.84 5.99
CA ARG A 199 -18.02 -15.52 7.41
C ARG A 199 -19.44 -15.40 7.93
N ILE A 200 -19.74 -16.08 9.02
CA ILE A 200 -21.06 -16.02 9.69
C ILE A 200 -21.11 -14.80 10.62
N GLU A 201 -19.97 -14.42 11.23
CA GLU A 201 -19.87 -13.30 12.15
C GLU A 201 -19.09 -12.13 11.53
N LYS A 202 -19.51 -10.91 11.86
CA LYS A 202 -18.77 -9.70 11.45
C LYS A 202 -17.40 -9.70 12.14
N PRO A 203 -16.30 -9.53 11.39
CA PRO A 203 -14.97 -9.49 12.01
C PRO A 203 -14.82 -8.29 12.94
N SER A 204 -14.05 -8.45 14.00
CA SER A 204 -13.59 -7.34 14.83
C SER A 204 -12.52 -6.54 14.07
N VAL A 205 -12.26 -5.29 14.50
CA VAL A 205 -11.17 -4.48 13.93
C VAL A 205 -9.80 -5.16 14.12
N SER A 206 -9.62 -5.91 15.20
CA SER A 206 -8.40 -6.71 15.41
C SER A 206 -8.23 -7.81 14.37
N ASP A 207 -9.32 -8.50 14.01
CA ASP A 207 -9.30 -9.52 12.95
C ASP A 207 -8.96 -8.89 11.58
N GLU A 208 -9.51 -7.70 11.31
CA GLU A 208 -9.21 -6.95 10.10
C GLU A 208 -7.73 -6.55 10.02
N VAL A 209 -7.12 -6.11 11.14
CA VAL A 209 -5.69 -5.81 11.24
C VAL A 209 -4.85 -7.06 10.94
N GLN A 210 -5.17 -8.21 11.56
CA GLN A 210 -4.44 -9.46 11.30
C GLN A 210 -4.58 -9.91 9.85
N TRP A 211 -5.75 -9.73 9.27
CA TRP A 211 -5.98 -10.03 7.87
C TRP A 211 -5.18 -9.10 6.93
N GLY A 212 -5.11 -7.80 7.22
CA GLY A 212 -4.22 -6.89 6.49
C GLY A 212 -2.75 -7.33 6.56
N ILE A 213 -2.26 -7.68 7.76
CA ILE A 213 -0.89 -8.16 7.98
C ILE A 213 -0.61 -9.46 7.23
N HIS A 214 -1.61 -10.33 7.06
CA HIS A 214 -1.46 -11.58 6.31
C HIS A 214 -0.91 -11.35 4.89
N PHE A 215 -1.42 -10.36 4.14
CA PHE A 215 -0.91 -10.05 2.79
C PHE A 215 0.55 -9.59 2.80
N PHE A 216 0.98 -8.90 3.85
CA PHE A 216 2.39 -8.53 3.99
C PHE A 216 3.27 -9.76 4.19
N ARG A 217 2.88 -10.68 5.08
CA ARG A 217 3.65 -11.90 5.36
C ARG A 217 3.72 -12.83 4.17
N GLU A 218 2.62 -13.00 3.45
CA GLU A 218 2.51 -13.97 2.37
C GLU A 218 3.10 -13.50 1.04
N ALA A 219 3.08 -12.18 0.77
CA ALA A 219 3.52 -11.67 -0.51
C ALA A 219 4.36 -10.38 -0.43
N LEU A 220 3.88 -9.33 0.26
CA LEU A 220 4.43 -8.00 0.08
C LEU A 220 5.83 -7.84 0.67
N PHE A 221 6.13 -8.43 1.83
CA PHE A 221 7.47 -8.38 2.42
C PHE A 221 8.53 -8.96 1.48
N GLU A 222 8.23 -10.06 0.81
CA GLU A 222 9.17 -10.72 -0.09
C GLU A 222 9.27 -10.06 -1.46
N GLN A 223 8.13 -9.58 -1.99
CA GLN A 223 8.10 -9.02 -3.34
C GLN A 223 8.58 -7.56 -3.43
N THR A 224 8.51 -6.80 -2.34
CA THR A 224 8.92 -5.39 -2.34
C THR A 224 10.41 -5.20 -2.68
N PRO A 225 11.37 -5.91 -2.06
CA PRO A 225 12.79 -5.84 -2.47
C PRO A 225 12.99 -6.21 -3.94
N VAL A 226 12.32 -7.26 -4.42
CA VAL A 226 12.39 -7.70 -5.84
C VAL A 226 11.91 -6.61 -6.79
N LEU A 227 10.88 -5.85 -6.41
CA LEU A 227 10.41 -4.71 -7.21
C LEU A 227 11.44 -3.58 -7.27
N MET A 228 12.12 -3.30 -6.16
CA MET A 228 13.19 -2.29 -6.10
C MET A 228 14.41 -2.71 -6.92
N GLU A 229 14.79 -4.00 -6.88
CA GLU A 229 15.85 -4.55 -7.74
C GLU A 229 15.49 -4.45 -9.23
N LYS A 230 14.24 -4.71 -9.61
CA LYS A 230 13.77 -4.55 -10.99
C LYS A 230 13.78 -3.09 -11.43
N LEU A 231 13.43 -2.17 -10.54
CA LEU A 231 13.53 -0.72 -10.80
C LEU A 231 14.99 -0.33 -11.08
N GLU A 232 15.91 -0.71 -10.20
CA GLU A 232 17.34 -0.43 -10.35
C GLU A 232 17.91 -1.04 -11.64
N GLY A 233 17.60 -2.32 -11.90
CA GLY A 233 18.06 -3.01 -13.10
C GLY A 233 17.53 -2.38 -14.41
N ALA A 234 16.31 -1.90 -14.41
CA ALA A 234 15.71 -1.24 -15.57
C ALA A 234 16.33 0.15 -15.83
N LEU A 235 16.61 0.92 -14.78
CA LEU A 235 17.33 2.19 -14.85
C LEU A 235 18.76 1.99 -15.41
N LYS A 236 19.49 1.04 -14.84
CA LYS A 236 20.86 0.71 -15.26
C LYS A 236 20.92 0.22 -16.72
N ALA A 237 19.90 -0.52 -17.17
CA ALA A 237 19.82 -0.98 -18.56
C ALA A 237 19.49 0.14 -19.55
N SER A 238 18.68 1.13 -19.16
CA SER A 238 18.26 2.23 -20.04
C SER A 238 19.21 3.44 -20.01
N TYR A 239 19.93 3.64 -18.89
CA TYR A 239 20.88 4.73 -18.66
C TYR A 239 22.17 4.20 -18.03
N PRO A 240 23.00 3.43 -18.76
CA PRO A 240 24.14 2.69 -18.19
C PRO A 240 25.26 3.57 -17.64
N GLU A 241 25.35 4.84 -18.09
CA GLU A 241 26.40 5.77 -17.67
C GLU A 241 26.04 6.57 -16.40
N HIS A 242 24.81 6.41 -15.85
CA HIS A 242 24.33 7.16 -14.70
C HIS A 242 24.15 6.25 -13.47
N ASP A 243 24.68 6.68 -12.33
CA ASP A 243 24.51 6.00 -11.04
C ASP A 243 23.33 6.59 -10.28
N PHE A 244 22.17 5.94 -10.42
CA PHE A 244 20.93 6.38 -9.79
C PHE A 244 20.93 6.15 -8.28
N GLN A 245 20.54 7.17 -7.54
CA GLN A 245 20.25 7.06 -6.12
C GLN A 245 18.78 6.73 -5.94
N LEU A 246 18.49 5.55 -5.40
CA LEU A 246 17.10 5.09 -5.19
C LEU A 246 16.57 5.54 -3.83
N PRO A 247 15.67 6.53 -3.77
CA PRO A 247 15.00 6.91 -2.55
C PRO A 247 13.89 5.89 -2.19
N ARG A 248 13.15 6.15 -1.12
CA ARG A 248 11.97 5.36 -0.75
C ARG A 248 10.81 5.65 -1.71
N VAL A 249 10.82 5.07 -2.91
CA VAL A 249 9.76 5.24 -3.91
C VAL A 249 8.50 4.44 -3.61
N LEU A 250 8.61 3.39 -2.77
CA LEU A 250 7.51 2.51 -2.41
C LEU A 250 7.27 2.55 -0.90
N SER A 251 6.02 2.70 -0.52
CA SER A 251 5.54 2.61 0.86
C SER A 251 4.12 2.05 0.88
N PHE A 252 3.63 1.71 2.06
CA PHE A 252 2.27 1.21 2.24
C PHE A 252 1.55 2.02 3.29
N GLY A 253 0.26 2.27 3.06
CA GLY A 253 -0.65 2.85 4.03
C GLY A 253 -1.70 1.86 4.48
N SER A 254 -2.39 2.17 5.57
CA SER A 254 -3.59 1.45 6.00
C SER A 254 -4.56 2.40 6.69
N TRP A 255 -5.86 2.07 6.58
CA TRP A 255 -6.92 2.67 7.37
C TRP A 255 -7.39 1.76 8.50
N ILE A 256 -6.99 0.48 8.47
CA ILE A 256 -7.47 -0.54 9.42
C ILE A 256 -6.93 -0.22 10.82
N GLY A 257 -7.85 0.13 11.72
CA GLY A 257 -7.53 0.60 13.08
C GLY A 257 -7.37 2.12 13.21
N GLY A 258 -7.49 2.90 12.10
CA GLY A 258 -7.38 4.36 12.09
C GLY A 258 -8.62 5.09 11.58
N ASP A 259 -9.53 4.41 10.89
CA ASP A 259 -10.74 5.00 10.34
C ASP A 259 -11.86 5.05 11.39
N ARG A 260 -12.12 6.25 11.92
CA ARG A 260 -13.10 6.52 12.97
C ARG A 260 -14.41 7.09 12.45
N ASP A 261 -14.46 7.43 11.15
CA ASP A 261 -15.65 8.03 10.55
C ASP A 261 -16.77 6.98 10.42
N GLY A 262 -17.83 7.17 11.20
CA GLY A 262 -18.94 6.22 11.25
C GLY A 262 -18.64 4.86 11.90
N ASN A 263 -17.44 4.65 12.48
CA ASN A 263 -17.05 3.40 13.11
C ASN A 263 -16.74 3.55 14.62
N PRO A 264 -17.69 3.32 15.52
CA PRO A 264 -17.50 3.48 16.96
C PRO A 264 -16.57 2.42 17.57
N PHE A 265 -16.22 1.35 16.85
CA PHE A 265 -15.34 0.30 17.34
C PHE A 265 -13.86 0.65 17.19
N VAL A 266 -13.51 1.69 16.43
CA VAL A 266 -12.13 2.19 16.31
C VAL A 266 -11.84 3.16 17.46
N THR A 267 -11.54 2.61 18.62
CA THR A 267 -11.15 3.35 19.82
C THR A 267 -9.66 3.64 19.86
N ASN A 268 -9.19 4.48 20.79
CA ASN A 268 -7.75 4.74 20.98
C ASN A 268 -6.96 3.49 21.37
N THR A 269 -7.56 2.57 22.12
CA THR A 269 -6.96 1.28 22.44
C THR A 269 -6.75 0.45 21.18
N VAL A 270 -7.79 0.32 20.36
CA VAL A 270 -7.74 -0.40 19.07
C VAL A 270 -6.69 0.20 18.13
N THR A 271 -6.61 1.52 18.04
CA THR A 271 -5.58 2.19 17.21
C THR A 271 -4.16 1.89 17.72
N ARG A 272 -3.94 1.91 19.05
CA ARG A 272 -2.64 1.55 19.66
C ARG A 272 -2.27 0.10 19.37
N ASP A 273 -3.22 -0.81 19.52
CA ASP A 273 -3.01 -2.25 19.31
C ASP A 273 -2.71 -2.54 17.83
N ALA A 274 -3.42 -1.85 16.90
CA ALA A 274 -3.14 -1.93 15.46
C ALA A 274 -1.72 -1.45 15.12
N LEU A 275 -1.30 -0.29 15.63
CA LEU A 275 0.05 0.23 15.43
C LEU A 275 1.12 -0.75 15.95
N ASN A 276 0.90 -1.35 17.13
CA ASN A 276 1.83 -2.33 17.68
C ASN A 276 1.84 -3.64 16.87
N ALA A 277 0.70 -4.12 16.40
CA ALA A 277 0.60 -5.31 15.55
C ALA A 277 1.36 -5.12 14.23
N TYR A 278 1.22 -3.97 13.57
CA TYR A 278 1.99 -3.62 12.38
C TYR A 278 3.49 -3.54 12.67
N ARG A 279 3.88 -2.92 13.80
CA ARG A 279 5.29 -2.84 14.22
C ARG A 279 5.89 -4.23 14.46
N LEU A 280 5.21 -5.09 15.19
CA LEU A 280 5.67 -6.45 15.48
C LEU A 280 5.81 -7.30 14.21
N ALA A 281 4.91 -7.13 13.23
CA ALA A 281 4.97 -7.87 11.99
C ALA A 281 6.27 -7.58 11.22
N VAL A 282 6.65 -6.32 11.05
CA VAL A 282 7.87 -5.94 10.33
C VAL A 282 9.14 -6.23 11.14
N LEU A 283 9.15 -6.02 12.46
CA LEU A 283 10.34 -6.32 13.27
C LEU A 283 10.68 -7.82 13.23
N LYS A 284 9.68 -8.69 13.30
CA LYS A 284 9.86 -10.14 13.13
C LYS A 284 10.39 -10.48 11.74
N ARG A 285 9.85 -9.86 10.70
CA ARG A 285 10.31 -10.03 9.33
C ARG A 285 11.76 -9.58 9.16
N LEU A 286 12.13 -8.37 9.60
CA LEU A 286 13.49 -7.86 9.52
C LEU A 286 14.49 -8.73 10.30
N LYS A 287 14.07 -9.31 11.44
CA LYS A 287 14.89 -10.29 12.17
C LYS A 287 15.17 -11.53 11.33
N GLU A 288 14.18 -12.03 10.60
CA GLU A 288 14.36 -13.16 9.65
C GLU A 288 15.30 -12.79 8.51
N SER A 289 15.13 -11.62 7.91
CA SER A 289 15.98 -11.12 6.82
C SER A 289 17.44 -10.94 7.28
N LEU A 290 17.68 -10.33 8.46
CA LEU A 290 19.03 -10.21 9.02
C LEU A 290 19.64 -11.58 9.37
N ARG A 291 18.83 -12.53 9.87
CA ARG A 291 19.30 -13.89 10.11
C ARG A 291 19.74 -14.57 8.82
N GLY A 292 18.96 -14.44 7.74
CA GLY A 292 19.31 -14.92 6.41
C GLY A 292 20.62 -14.30 5.92
N LEU A 293 20.72 -12.98 6.00
CA LEU A 293 21.91 -12.22 5.60
C LEU A 293 23.15 -12.66 6.39
N ARG A 294 23.07 -12.75 7.71
CA ARG A 294 24.16 -13.24 8.57
C ARG A 294 24.64 -14.62 8.15
N ASN A 295 23.72 -15.54 7.82
CA ASN A 295 24.08 -16.90 7.43
C ASN A 295 24.81 -16.96 6.10
N GLN A 296 24.55 -16.03 5.17
CA GLN A 296 25.16 -15.98 3.85
C GLN A 296 26.51 -15.23 3.82
N LEU A 297 26.73 -14.25 4.70
CA LEU A 297 27.94 -13.43 4.73
C LEU A 297 29.09 -14.11 5.49
N SER A 298 29.45 -15.35 5.12
CA SER A 298 30.60 -16.08 5.69
C SER A 298 31.91 -15.75 4.97
N ILE A 299 32.21 -14.45 4.87
CA ILE A 299 33.42 -13.95 4.18
C ILE A 299 34.54 -13.82 5.19
N ALA A 300 35.62 -14.55 4.95
CA ALA A 300 36.80 -14.54 5.86
C ALA A 300 37.80 -13.46 5.46
N VAL A 301 38.31 -12.71 6.41
CA VAL A 301 39.28 -11.61 6.20
C VAL A 301 40.58 -12.01 5.47
N HIS A 302 41.00 -13.28 5.54
CA HIS A 302 42.16 -13.75 4.82
C HIS A 302 41.91 -13.98 3.31
N SER A 303 40.68 -13.93 2.87
CA SER A 303 40.30 -14.16 1.47
C SER A 303 40.10 -12.87 0.69
N ILE A 304 40.02 -11.74 1.35
CA ILE A 304 39.78 -10.41 0.77
C ILE A 304 40.53 -9.33 1.56
N GLU A 305 40.78 -8.20 0.93
CA GLU A 305 41.22 -6.99 1.61
C GLU A 305 39.99 -6.21 2.11
N VAL A 306 39.82 -6.17 3.42
CA VAL A 306 38.64 -5.48 4.02
C VAL A 306 38.91 -3.98 4.13
N ASP A 307 37.97 -3.17 3.73
CA ASP A 307 38.00 -1.71 3.84
C ASP A 307 38.27 -1.24 5.28
N SER A 308 39.31 -0.42 5.46
CA SER A 308 39.69 0.06 6.78
C SER A 308 38.67 0.93 7.47
N ALA A 309 37.85 1.71 6.71
CA ALA A 309 36.80 2.53 7.27
C ALA A 309 35.67 1.62 7.82
N PHE A 310 35.35 0.54 7.12
CA PHE A 310 34.38 -0.44 7.61
C PHE A 310 34.88 -1.15 8.87
N MET A 311 36.19 -1.48 8.94
CA MET A 311 36.78 -2.09 10.14
C MET A 311 36.63 -1.19 11.36
N LEU A 312 36.84 0.12 11.22
CA LEU A 312 36.66 1.07 12.32
C LEU A 312 35.20 1.13 12.79
N VAL A 313 34.24 1.12 11.86
CA VAL A 313 32.80 1.09 12.18
C VAL A 313 32.45 -0.19 12.92
N LEU A 314 32.96 -1.33 12.47
CA LEU A 314 32.73 -2.62 13.13
C LEU A 314 33.31 -2.65 14.56
N GLU A 315 34.54 -2.18 14.76
CA GLU A 315 35.20 -2.15 16.07
C GLU A 315 34.40 -1.32 17.08
N ASN A 316 33.93 -0.14 16.67
CA ASN A 316 33.08 0.72 17.49
C ASN A 316 31.75 0.00 17.84
N MET A 317 31.09 -0.59 16.86
CA MET A 317 29.83 -1.30 17.07
C MET A 317 29.98 -2.52 17.97
N LEU A 318 31.08 -3.27 17.86
CA LEU A 318 31.38 -4.40 18.73
C LEU A 318 31.69 -3.95 20.16
N ALA A 319 32.39 -2.82 20.34
CA ALA A 319 32.69 -2.26 21.68
C ALA A 319 31.41 -1.82 22.41
N GLU A 320 30.44 -1.30 21.70
CA GLU A 320 29.14 -0.90 22.25
C GLU A 320 28.17 -2.09 22.47
N CYS A 321 28.39 -3.20 21.73
CA CYS A 321 27.50 -4.35 21.77
C CYS A 321 27.66 -5.16 23.06
N PRO A 322 26.60 -5.39 23.88
CA PRO A 322 26.69 -6.14 25.12
C PRO A 322 27.24 -7.56 25.00
N VAL A 323 27.17 -8.14 23.82
CA VAL A 323 27.64 -9.50 23.46
C VAL A 323 28.73 -9.47 22.38
N GLY A 324 29.41 -8.32 22.22
CA GLY A 324 30.38 -8.11 21.14
C GLY A 324 31.53 -9.12 21.16
N ASP A 325 32.10 -9.43 22.31
CA ASP A 325 33.15 -10.44 22.45
C ASP A 325 32.66 -11.84 22.05
N GLN A 326 31.47 -12.22 22.47
CA GLN A 326 30.85 -13.50 22.09
C GLN A 326 30.62 -13.59 20.56
N ILE A 327 30.26 -12.46 19.92
CA ILE A 327 30.10 -12.39 18.46
C ILE A 327 31.45 -12.60 17.78
N LYS A 328 32.54 -11.98 18.27
CA LYS A 328 33.90 -12.16 17.76
C LYS A 328 34.38 -13.61 17.89
N GLU A 329 34.21 -14.19 19.07
CA GLU A 329 34.63 -15.57 19.36
C GLU A 329 33.87 -16.60 18.51
N ARG A 330 32.57 -16.35 18.27
CA ARG A 330 31.73 -17.24 17.48
C ARG A 330 32.02 -17.19 15.97
N ASN A 331 32.46 -16.04 15.47
CA ASN A 331 32.67 -15.79 14.04
C ASN A 331 34.07 -15.18 13.79
N PRO A 332 35.16 -15.90 14.12
CA PRO A 332 36.51 -15.34 14.04
C PRO A 332 36.89 -15.02 12.60
N GLY A 333 37.27 -13.76 12.33
CA GLY A 333 37.66 -13.31 11.00
C GLY A 333 36.50 -13.11 10.01
N GLU A 334 35.24 -13.27 10.42
CA GLU A 334 34.08 -13.06 9.55
C GLU A 334 33.43 -11.68 9.85
N VAL A 335 34.12 -10.61 9.48
CA VAL A 335 33.80 -9.22 9.91
C VAL A 335 32.40 -8.75 9.52
N PHE A 336 31.92 -9.08 8.32
CA PHE A 336 30.57 -8.71 7.89
C PHE A 336 29.50 -9.48 8.68
N ARG A 337 29.76 -10.75 9.00
CA ARG A 337 28.87 -11.55 9.85
C ARG A 337 28.84 -11.04 11.29
N GLN A 338 29.96 -10.58 11.81
CA GLN A 338 30.04 -9.94 13.14
C GLN A 338 29.21 -8.66 13.16
N PHE A 339 29.31 -7.82 12.13
CA PHE A 339 28.53 -6.59 12.00
C PHE A 339 27.02 -6.88 12.01
N VAL A 340 26.55 -7.81 11.19
CA VAL A 340 25.13 -8.23 11.17
C VAL A 340 24.74 -8.87 12.51
N GLY A 341 25.64 -9.53 13.23
CA GLY A 341 25.42 -10.03 14.59
C GLY A 341 25.09 -8.92 15.58
N CYS A 342 25.81 -7.80 15.52
CA CYS A 342 25.51 -6.61 16.34
C CYS A 342 24.17 -5.96 15.95
N MET A 343 23.88 -5.85 14.64
CA MET A 343 22.58 -5.35 14.16
C MET A 343 21.42 -6.20 14.68
N MET A 344 21.57 -7.53 14.69
CA MET A 344 20.56 -8.44 15.22
C MET A 344 20.37 -8.23 16.74
N THR A 345 21.44 -7.98 17.50
CA THR A 345 21.35 -7.69 18.94
C THR A 345 20.56 -6.40 19.20
N LYS A 346 20.81 -5.33 18.41
CA LYS A 346 20.00 -4.09 18.47
C LYS A 346 18.53 -4.36 18.17
N LEU A 347 18.26 -5.12 17.08
CA LEU A 347 16.89 -5.42 16.64
C LEU A 347 16.15 -6.31 17.64
N ASP A 348 16.83 -7.29 18.25
CA ASP A 348 16.25 -8.15 19.28
C ASP A 348 15.79 -7.33 20.50
N ALA A 349 16.62 -6.39 20.98
CA ALA A 349 16.25 -5.49 22.07
C ALA A 349 15.04 -4.59 21.70
N THR A 350 14.97 -4.14 20.44
CA THR A 350 13.83 -3.37 19.91
C THR A 350 12.55 -4.21 19.87
N LEU A 351 12.65 -5.45 19.40
CA LEU A 351 11.53 -6.39 19.31
C LEU A 351 11.02 -6.77 20.70
N ASP A 352 11.92 -7.08 21.65
CA ASP A 352 11.58 -7.39 23.04
C ASP A 352 10.85 -6.24 23.73
N ALA A 353 11.23 -4.99 23.45
CA ALA A 353 10.51 -3.82 23.92
C ALA A 353 9.12 -3.72 23.31
N ALA A 354 9.01 -3.91 21.99
CA ALA A 354 7.74 -3.85 21.29
C ALA A 354 6.75 -4.94 21.73
N GLU A 355 7.21 -6.15 22.03
CA GLU A 355 6.38 -7.23 22.59
C GLU A 355 5.79 -6.91 23.97
N ARG A 356 6.44 -6.02 24.70
CA ARG A 356 5.96 -5.49 26.00
C ARG A 356 5.20 -4.17 25.87
N LEU A 357 4.82 -3.77 24.66
CA LEU A 357 4.18 -2.47 24.36
C LEU A 357 5.02 -1.27 24.85
N ALA A 358 6.34 -1.42 24.83
CA ALA A 358 7.30 -0.43 25.29
C ALA A 358 8.22 0.03 24.15
N ILE A 359 8.99 1.07 24.43
CA ILE A 359 10.09 1.55 23.59
C ILE A 359 11.43 1.24 24.27
N PRO A 360 12.51 1.05 23.51
CA PRO A 360 13.83 0.86 24.11
C PRO A 360 14.21 2.07 24.97
N THR A 361 14.67 1.80 26.20
CA THR A 361 15.15 2.85 27.12
C THR A 361 16.40 3.54 26.56
N ALA A 362 16.61 4.81 26.92
CA ALA A 362 17.82 5.53 26.55
C ALA A 362 19.07 4.82 27.08
N GLY A 363 20.11 4.69 26.23
CA GLY A 363 21.35 3.99 26.58
C GLY A 363 21.34 2.48 26.40
N VAL A 364 20.20 1.87 26.06
CA VAL A 364 20.14 0.46 25.66
C VAL A 364 20.65 0.31 24.22
N PHE A 365 21.45 -0.73 23.95
CA PHE A 365 21.93 -1.07 22.60
C PHE A 365 20.77 -1.64 21.78
N ALA A 366 19.97 -0.75 21.20
CA ALA A 366 18.75 -1.05 20.45
C ALA A 366 18.47 0.03 19.41
N TYR A 367 17.74 -0.32 18.37
CA TYR A 367 17.23 0.65 17.39
C TYR A 367 16.01 1.38 17.96
N ARG A 368 16.02 2.70 17.93
CA ARG A 368 14.90 3.56 18.31
C ARG A 368 14.03 3.94 17.13
N GLN A 369 14.68 4.22 16.00
CA GLN A 369 14.04 4.55 14.72
C GLN A 369 14.59 3.63 13.64
N SER A 370 13.80 3.33 12.65
CA SER A 370 14.23 2.49 11.52
C SER A 370 15.36 3.12 10.70
N ASP A 371 15.52 4.45 10.76
CA ASP A 371 16.61 5.14 10.08
C ASP A 371 17.98 4.65 10.53
N GLU A 372 18.14 4.30 11.81
CA GLU A 372 19.38 3.75 12.35
C GLU A 372 19.71 2.36 11.74
N LEU A 373 18.70 1.49 11.58
CA LEU A 373 18.88 0.20 10.89
C LEU A 373 19.20 0.38 9.41
N ILE A 374 18.52 1.32 8.74
CA ILE A 374 18.74 1.61 7.32
C ILE A 374 20.17 2.12 7.11
N GLU A 375 20.67 2.95 8.02
CA GLU A 375 22.05 3.45 8.00
C GLU A 375 23.06 2.31 8.23
N ASP A 376 22.86 1.46 9.25
CA ASP A 376 23.73 0.30 9.47
C ASP A 376 23.77 -0.63 8.23
N LEU A 377 22.63 -0.83 7.55
CA LEU A 377 22.57 -1.60 6.31
C LEU A 377 23.30 -0.90 5.14
N ALA A 378 23.22 0.43 5.05
CA ALA A 378 23.97 1.20 4.04
C ALA A 378 25.47 1.13 4.30
N GLN A 379 25.89 1.17 5.55
CA GLN A 379 27.29 1.01 5.96
C GLN A 379 27.82 -0.38 5.61
N LEU A 380 27.03 -1.43 5.86
CA LEU A 380 27.36 -2.82 5.48
C LEU A 380 27.52 -2.94 3.95
N GLU A 381 26.57 -2.41 3.18
CA GLU A 381 26.60 -2.42 1.72
C GLU A 381 27.83 -1.70 1.18
N ALA A 382 28.11 -0.50 1.68
CA ALA A 382 29.28 0.29 1.29
C ALA A 382 30.59 -0.41 1.69
N GLY A 383 30.65 -1.03 2.86
CA GLY A 383 31.80 -1.83 3.30
C GLY A 383 32.09 -3.03 2.40
N LEU A 384 31.05 -3.75 1.97
CA LEU A 384 31.15 -4.86 1.01
C LEU A 384 31.69 -4.35 -0.35
N ILE A 385 31.12 -3.26 -0.90
CA ILE A 385 31.56 -2.68 -2.17
C ILE A 385 33.02 -2.28 -2.11
N ARG A 386 33.45 -1.52 -1.08
CA ARG A 386 34.85 -1.09 -0.94
C ARG A 386 35.81 -2.25 -0.66
N SER A 387 35.32 -3.41 -0.26
CA SER A 387 36.09 -4.65 -0.08
C SER A 387 36.02 -5.58 -1.30
N SER A 388 35.66 -5.06 -2.48
CA SER A 388 35.51 -5.82 -3.74
C SER A 388 34.53 -7.00 -3.65
N CYS A 389 33.43 -6.80 -2.93
CA CYS A 389 32.33 -7.75 -2.75
C CYS A 389 31.00 -7.17 -3.29
N GLU A 390 31.04 -6.54 -4.48
CA GLU A 390 29.89 -5.85 -5.09
C GLU A 390 28.69 -6.79 -5.28
N ALA A 391 28.92 -8.01 -5.74
CA ALA A 391 27.85 -8.98 -5.96
C ALA A 391 27.14 -9.35 -4.64
N GLN A 392 27.86 -9.45 -3.52
CA GLN A 392 27.31 -9.71 -2.20
C GLN A 392 26.55 -8.49 -1.66
N ALA A 393 27.06 -7.29 -1.91
CA ALA A 393 26.37 -6.05 -1.58
C ALA A 393 25.02 -5.97 -2.32
N GLU A 394 25.05 -6.14 -3.65
CA GLU A 394 23.86 -6.01 -4.51
C GLU A 394 22.82 -7.12 -4.27
N ARG A 395 23.26 -8.37 -4.07
CA ARG A 395 22.34 -9.51 -4.00
C ARG A 395 21.94 -9.93 -2.59
N LEU A 396 22.69 -9.56 -1.57
CA LEU A 396 22.42 -9.98 -0.20
C LEU A 396 22.07 -8.81 0.72
N ALA A 397 22.85 -7.73 0.75
CA ALA A 397 22.67 -6.63 1.69
C ALA A 397 21.60 -5.63 1.20
N ARG A 398 21.68 -5.21 -0.07
CA ARG A 398 20.77 -4.22 -0.67
C ARG A 398 19.29 -4.60 -0.61
N PRO A 399 18.86 -5.85 -0.89
CA PRO A 399 17.47 -6.24 -0.75
C PRO A 399 16.92 -6.06 0.67
N VAL A 400 17.73 -6.33 1.70
CA VAL A 400 17.34 -6.13 3.09
C VAL A 400 17.23 -4.63 3.42
N ARG A 401 18.10 -3.81 2.84
CA ARG A 401 18.01 -2.34 2.96
C ARG A 401 16.75 -1.80 2.28
N PHE A 402 16.41 -2.27 1.09
CA PHE A 402 15.16 -1.91 0.42
C PHE A 402 13.92 -2.32 1.23
N GLU A 403 13.94 -3.50 1.85
CA GLU A 403 12.88 -3.95 2.76
C GLU A 403 12.75 -3.01 3.96
N ALA A 404 13.87 -2.68 4.63
CA ALA A 404 13.89 -1.76 5.75
C ALA A 404 13.43 -0.33 5.36
N MET A 405 13.81 0.16 4.17
CA MET A 405 13.36 1.46 3.65
C MET A 405 11.86 1.49 3.38
N ALA A 406 11.31 0.46 2.74
CA ALA A 406 9.91 0.41 2.36
C ALA A 406 8.98 0.31 3.58
N PHE A 407 9.26 -0.62 4.48
CA PHE A 407 8.38 -0.96 5.60
C PHE A 407 8.73 -0.25 6.91
N ARG A 408 9.96 0.21 7.09
CA ARG A 408 10.46 0.85 8.30
C ARG A 408 10.17 -0.02 9.54
N PHE A 409 9.87 0.59 10.71
CA PHE A 409 9.38 -0.14 11.90
C PHE A 409 7.87 -0.04 12.06
N CYS A 410 7.14 0.09 10.97
CA CYS A 410 5.70 0.29 11.02
C CYS A 410 4.88 -0.57 10.04
N THR A 411 5.49 -1.37 9.17
CA THR A 411 4.84 -2.13 8.08
C THR A 411 4.03 -1.21 7.14
N VAL A 412 3.10 -0.44 7.70
CA VAL A 412 2.26 0.56 7.03
C VAL A 412 2.32 1.89 7.79
N SER A 413 2.13 3.00 7.09
CA SER A 413 1.78 4.26 7.72
C SER A 413 0.27 4.27 7.96
N LEU A 414 -0.16 4.37 9.23
CA LEU A 414 -1.57 4.36 9.57
C LEU A 414 -2.18 5.74 9.33
N ASP A 415 -3.16 5.85 8.44
CA ASP A 415 -3.96 7.05 8.31
C ASP A 415 -5.08 7.04 9.37
N VAL A 416 -5.40 8.21 9.87
CA VAL A 416 -6.52 8.41 10.77
C VAL A 416 -7.55 9.29 10.08
N ARG A 417 -8.79 8.79 9.95
CA ARG A 417 -9.90 9.55 9.40
C ARG A 417 -10.91 9.90 10.48
N GLN A 418 -11.35 11.16 10.49
CA GLN A 418 -12.36 11.66 11.44
C GLN A 418 -13.28 12.68 10.75
N ASN A 419 -14.51 12.74 11.20
CA ASN A 419 -15.53 13.66 10.72
C ASN A 419 -15.30 15.11 11.22
N SER A 420 -15.49 16.11 10.34
CA SER A 420 -15.33 17.54 10.65
C SER A 420 -16.24 17.98 11.80
N GLY A 421 -17.46 17.45 11.90
CA GLY A 421 -18.39 17.74 13.00
C GLY A 421 -17.83 17.36 14.38
N VAL A 422 -17.05 16.26 14.48
CA VAL A 422 -16.41 15.86 15.73
C VAL A 422 -15.30 16.84 16.13
N ILE A 423 -14.51 17.28 15.17
CA ILE A 423 -13.46 18.28 15.39
C ILE A 423 -14.06 19.62 15.76
N ASN A 424 -15.08 20.07 15.03
CA ASN A 424 -15.76 21.33 15.31
C ASN A 424 -16.46 21.34 16.68
N SER A 425 -17.02 20.21 17.12
CA SER A 425 -17.59 20.08 18.47
C SER A 425 -16.53 20.23 19.57
N LEU A 426 -15.31 19.70 19.33
CA LEU A 426 -14.20 19.90 20.26
C LEU A 426 -13.76 21.37 20.31
N VAL A 427 -13.64 22.03 19.14
CA VAL A 427 -13.30 23.46 19.05
C VAL A 427 -14.39 24.32 19.65
N ALA A 428 -15.68 23.98 19.50
CA ALA A 428 -16.79 24.67 20.15
C ALA A 428 -16.69 24.59 21.69
N SER A 429 -16.32 23.42 22.24
CA SER A 429 -16.07 23.29 23.69
C SER A 429 -14.87 24.11 24.17
N TYR A 430 -13.85 24.24 23.33
CA TYR A 430 -12.69 25.14 23.60
C TYR A 430 -13.11 26.61 23.54
N TRP A 431 -13.87 27.00 22.51
CA TRP A 431 -14.37 28.33 22.33
C TRP A 431 -15.27 28.80 23.52
N GLU A 432 -16.11 27.89 24.06
CA GLU A 432 -16.90 28.15 25.25
C GLU A 432 -16.03 28.57 26.45
N LYS A 433 -14.89 27.88 26.64
CA LYS A 433 -13.95 28.20 27.74
C LYS A 433 -13.23 29.50 27.55
N VAL A 434 -12.85 29.82 26.31
CA VAL A 434 -12.07 31.05 26.00
C VAL A 434 -12.95 32.28 25.90
N VAL A 435 -14.14 32.14 25.29
CA VAL A 435 -15.05 33.26 25.01
C VAL A 435 -16.13 33.42 26.08
N GLY A 436 -16.43 32.35 26.82
CA GLY A 436 -17.46 32.35 27.88
C GLY A 436 -18.91 32.32 27.37
N LYS A 437 -19.12 31.92 26.11
CA LYS A 437 -20.45 31.74 25.52
C LYS A 437 -20.69 30.22 25.34
N PRO A 438 -21.97 29.74 25.35
CA PRO A 438 -22.27 28.31 25.16
C PRO A 438 -21.70 27.76 23.88
N ALA A 439 -21.22 26.50 23.90
CA ALA A 439 -20.58 25.83 22.77
C ALA A 439 -21.47 25.82 21.50
N GLU A 440 -22.79 25.75 21.67
CA GLU A 440 -23.76 25.77 20.57
C GLU A 440 -23.64 27.05 19.73
N ALA A 441 -23.34 28.20 20.37
CA ALA A 441 -23.19 29.47 19.68
C ALA A 441 -21.97 29.52 18.72
N TYR A 442 -21.00 28.60 18.87
CA TYR A 442 -19.91 28.45 17.91
C TYR A 442 -20.41 27.93 16.56
N HIS A 443 -21.40 27.05 16.57
CA HIS A 443 -21.96 26.49 15.34
C HIS A 443 -22.82 27.51 14.56
N ASP A 444 -23.31 28.55 15.22
CA ASP A 444 -24.05 29.65 14.60
C ASP A 444 -23.13 30.73 13.97
N LEU A 445 -21.83 30.69 14.25
CA LEU A 445 -20.88 31.63 13.66
C LEU A 445 -20.76 31.41 12.14
N ASP A 446 -20.62 32.48 11.40
CA ASP A 446 -20.27 32.41 9.98
C ASP A 446 -18.80 31.99 9.78
N GLU A 447 -18.44 31.69 8.54
CA GLU A 447 -17.08 31.22 8.22
C GLU A 447 -16.00 32.25 8.60
N SER A 448 -16.25 33.54 8.39
CA SER A 448 -15.29 34.58 8.69
C SER A 448 -15.06 34.74 10.19
N GLU A 449 -16.09 34.58 11.01
CA GLU A 449 -16.01 34.61 12.47
C GLU A 449 -15.25 33.41 13.01
N ARG A 450 -15.53 32.22 12.48
CA ARG A 450 -14.79 30.98 12.85
C ARG A 450 -13.30 31.11 12.49
N LEU A 451 -12.99 31.57 11.28
CA LEU A 451 -11.62 31.79 10.83
C LEU A 451 -10.90 32.77 11.74
N ALA A 452 -11.51 33.94 12.04
CA ALA A 452 -10.93 34.95 12.90
C ALA A 452 -10.61 34.41 14.31
N PHE A 453 -11.47 33.58 14.87
CA PHE A 453 -11.22 32.92 16.15
C PHE A 453 -10.07 31.94 16.06
N ILE A 454 -10.13 30.96 15.11
CA ILE A 454 -9.13 29.90 15.00
C ILE A 454 -7.75 30.46 14.66
N GLU A 455 -7.65 31.43 13.76
CA GLU A 455 -6.37 32.07 13.38
C GLU A 455 -5.74 32.84 14.55
N ARG A 456 -6.53 33.52 15.37
CA ARG A 456 -6.06 34.15 16.59
C ARG A 456 -5.44 33.12 17.54
N GLU A 457 -6.11 31.99 17.77
CA GLU A 457 -5.63 30.93 18.66
C GLU A 457 -4.41 30.24 18.08
N LEU A 458 -4.35 30.02 16.77
CA LEU A 458 -3.18 29.48 16.09
C LEU A 458 -1.96 30.39 16.18
N GLY A 459 -2.17 31.72 16.29
CA GLY A 459 -1.14 32.72 16.51
C GLY A 459 -0.59 32.74 17.94
N ASP A 460 -1.32 32.20 18.92
CA ASP A 460 -0.87 32.18 20.32
C ASP A 460 0.18 31.09 20.55
N LEU A 461 1.44 31.52 20.77
CA LEU A 461 2.56 30.60 21.04
C LEU A 461 2.48 29.96 22.43
N SER A 462 1.63 30.43 23.33
CA SER A 462 1.47 29.86 24.68
C SER A 462 0.64 28.59 24.70
N LEU A 463 -0.19 28.36 23.70
CA LEU A 463 -1.05 27.18 23.59
C LEU A 463 -0.28 25.84 23.56
N ASN A 464 0.99 25.88 23.17
CA ASN A 464 1.87 24.70 23.10
C ASN A 464 2.64 24.43 24.39
N ARG A 465 2.45 25.22 25.44
CA ARG A 465 3.13 25.06 26.73
C ARG A 465 2.19 24.44 27.76
N GLU A 466 2.74 23.62 28.65
CA GLU A 466 2.15 22.80 29.71
C GLU A 466 1.10 23.47 30.65
N GLY A 467 0.54 24.59 30.30
CA GLY A 467 -0.41 25.36 31.12
C GLY A 467 -1.87 25.30 30.68
N PHE A 468 -2.18 24.76 29.51
CA PHE A 468 -3.56 24.52 29.15
C PHE A 468 -4.08 23.33 29.95
N ASP A 469 -4.95 23.58 30.95
CA ASP A 469 -5.58 22.52 31.72
C ASP A 469 -6.54 21.74 30.83
N ALA A 470 -5.95 20.91 29.95
CA ALA A 470 -6.65 19.99 29.07
C ALA A 470 -7.46 18.96 29.85
N ARG A 471 -7.40 18.94 31.22
CA ARG A 471 -8.02 17.90 32.04
C ARG A 471 -9.51 17.77 31.87
N GLU A 472 -10.21 18.83 31.52
CA GLU A 472 -11.64 18.75 31.21
C GLU A 472 -11.90 18.44 29.73
N LEU A 473 -11.05 18.92 28.81
CA LEU A 473 -11.06 18.51 27.38
C LEU A 473 -10.33 17.17 27.19
N GLU A 474 -9.41 16.77 28.08
CA GLU A 474 -8.73 15.47 28.10
C GLU A 474 -9.67 14.27 28.20
N ARG A 475 -10.90 14.50 28.63
CA ARG A 475 -11.94 13.45 28.65
C ARG A 475 -12.53 13.17 27.25
N THR A 476 -12.23 13.99 26.26
CA THR A 476 -12.68 13.69 24.90
C THR A 476 -11.75 12.69 24.23
N ASP A 477 -12.35 11.66 23.63
CA ASP A 477 -11.63 10.63 22.89
C ASP A 477 -10.76 11.24 21.78
N THR A 478 -11.19 12.37 21.20
CA THR A 478 -10.48 13.09 20.15
C THR A 478 -9.13 13.66 20.62
N VAL A 479 -9.07 14.30 21.79
CA VAL A 479 -7.79 14.81 22.35
C VAL A 479 -6.84 13.64 22.62
N ALA A 480 -7.35 12.56 23.20
CA ALA A 480 -6.55 11.36 23.44
C ALA A 480 -6.04 10.74 22.12
N THR A 481 -6.83 10.83 21.03
CA THR A 481 -6.39 10.41 19.69
C THR A 481 -5.17 11.22 19.24
N PHE A 482 -5.23 12.53 19.23
CA PHE A 482 -4.11 13.38 18.79
C PHE A 482 -2.85 13.17 19.64
N LYS A 483 -2.98 12.99 20.96
CA LYS A 483 -1.86 12.62 21.83
C LYS A 483 -1.26 11.26 21.44
N LEU A 484 -2.11 10.25 21.14
CA LEU A 484 -1.66 8.95 20.65
C LEU A 484 -0.89 9.09 19.34
N LEU A 485 -1.35 9.92 18.38
CA LEU A 485 -0.66 10.14 17.11
C LEU A 485 0.71 10.79 17.32
N ARG A 486 0.81 11.80 18.22
CA ARG A 486 2.07 12.41 18.61
C ARG A 486 3.04 11.38 19.18
N ASP A 487 2.60 10.61 20.15
CA ASP A 487 3.43 9.63 20.84
C ASP A 487 3.87 8.50 19.88
N ALA A 488 2.99 8.03 19.00
CA ALA A 488 3.34 7.01 18.00
C ALA A 488 4.45 7.50 17.05
N LYS A 489 4.38 8.73 16.56
CA LYS A 489 5.43 9.30 15.69
C LYS A 489 6.76 9.48 16.40
N ARG A 490 6.75 9.84 17.68
CA ARG A 490 7.95 10.01 18.50
C ARG A 490 8.57 8.66 18.89
N ASP A 491 7.75 7.71 19.31
CA ASP A 491 8.17 6.54 20.07
C ASP A 491 8.24 5.26 19.23
N LEU A 492 7.39 5.10 18.19
CA LEU A 492 7.38 3.88 17.38
C LEU A 492 8.22 4.03 16.12
N ASP A 493 7.85 4.93 15.26
CA ASP A 493 8.60 5.35 14.06
C ASP A 493 8.02 6.68 13.55
N ARG A 494 8.87 7.59 13.07
CA ARG A 494 8.43 8.89 12.54
C ARG A 494 7.44 8.78 11.37
N LYS A 495 7.35 7.62 10.72
CA LYS A 495 6.42 7.32 9.62
C LYS A 495 5.29 6.37 10.03
N SER A 496 5.15 6.04 11.33
CA SER A 496 4.07 5.17 11.82
C SER A 496 2.68 5.75 11.55
N ILE A 497 2.54 7.08 11.57
CA ILE A 497 1.32 7.80 11.21
C ILE A 497 1.50 8.42 9.83
N GLY A 498 0.56 8.15 8.95
CA GLY A 498 0.48 8.72 7.60
C GLY A 498 -0.12 10.13 7.62
N SER A 499 -1.40 10.22 7.32
CA SER A 499 -2.15 11.48 7.26
C SER A 499 -3.32 11.45 8.26
N PHE A 500 -3.71 12.65 8.71
CA PHE A 500 -5.03 12.86 9.33
C PHE A 500 -5.98 13.34 8.24
N ILE A 501 -6.98 12.54 7.93
CA ILE A 501 -7.95 12.79 6.87
C ILE A 501 -9.22 13.34 7.51
N LEU A 502 -9.63 14.53 7.10
CA LEU A 502 -10.85 15.15 7.57
C LEU A 502 -11.98 14.89 6.57
N SER A 503 -12.93 14.02 6.93
CA SER A 503 -14.14 13.79 6.15
C SER A 503 -15.15 14.92 6.32
N MET A 504 -16.07 15.06 5.38
CA MET A 504 -17.06 16.14 5.36
C MET A 504 -16.41 17.53 5.46
N THR A 505 -15.32 17.74 4.74
CA THR A 505 -14.64 19.04 4.69
C THR A 505 -15.40 19.97 3.75
N THR A 506 -15.96 21.05 4.29
CA THR A 506 -16.78 22.03 3.54
C THR A 506 -16.19 23.44 3.56
N SER A 507 -15.23 23.70 4.46
CA SER A 507 -14.69 25.05 4.67
C SER A 507 -13.22 25.04 5.07
N VAL A 508 -12.58 26.22 5.01
CA VAL A 508 -11.20 26.42 5.48
C VAL A 508 -11.12 26.28 7.00
N SER A 509 -12.14 26.77 7.72
CA SER A 509 -12.19 26.70 9.19
C SER A 509 -12.23 25.26 9.69
N ASP A 510 -12.83 24.30 8.96
CA ASP A 510 -12.82 22.87 9.31
C ASP A 510 -11.39 22.32 9.38
N LEU A 511 -10.56 22.69 8.40
CA LEU A 511 -9.15 22.24 8.34
C LEU A 511 -8.29 22.96 9.37
N LEU A 512 -8.45 24.26 9.54
CA LEU A 512 -7.70 25.02 10.55
C LEU A 512 -8.07 24.59 11.98
N ALA A 513 -9.31 24.11 12.21
CA ALA A 513 -9.71 23.49 13.46
C ALA A 513 -8.86 22.24 13.78
N VAL A 514 -8.52 21.40 12.78
CA VAL A 514 -7.61 20.27 12.97
C VAL A 514 -6.21 20.76 13.37
N TYR A 515 -5.68 21.80 12.72
CA TYR A 515 -4.39 22.41 13.09
C TYR A 515 -4.41 22.97 14.52
N LEU A 516 -5.51 23.56 14.95
CA LEU A 516 -5.69 24.05 16.32
C LEU A 516 -5.62 22.89 17.33
N VAL A 517 -6.36 21.80 17.09
CA VAL A 517 -6.33 20.61 17.95
C VAL A 517 -4.93 19.97 17.96
N ALA A 518 -4.27 19.90 16.80
CA ALA A 518 -2.89 19.41 16.70
C ALA A 518 -1.91 20.27 17.54
N LYS A 519 -2.08 21.58 17.50
CA LYS A 519 -1.27 22.52 18.32
C LYS A 519 -1.52 22.31 19.80
N MET A 520 -2.77 22.27 20.23
CA MET A 520 -3.16 22.06 21.63
C MET A 520 -2.65 20.75 22.23
N THR A 521 -2.43 19.74 21.39
CA THR A 521 -1.98 18.39 21.80
C THR A 521 -0.48 18.14 21.63
N GLY A 522 0.29 19.17 21.22
CA GLY A 522 1.73 19.09 21.05
C GLY A 522 2.20 18.38 19.78
N LEU A 523 1.37 18.31 18.74
CA LEU A 523 1.75 17.85 17.39
C LEU A 523 2.36 19.00 16.56
N CYS A 524 2.23 20.25 16.99
CA CYS A 524 2.99 21.37 16.44
C CYS A 524 4.24 21.60 17.26
N GLU A 525 5.39 21.63 16.59
CA GLU A 525 6.70 21.77 17.23
C GLU A 525 7.46 22.96 16.64
N PRO A 526 8.34 23.61 17.44
CA PRO A 526 9.23 24.64 16.93
C PRO A 526 10.12 24.13 15.81
N ALA A 527 10.30 24.93 14.77
CA ALA A 527 11.21 24.70 13.65
C ALA A 527 11.95 26.02 13.33
N GLU A 528 12.89 25.99 12.39
CA GLU A 528 13.76 27.11 12.07
C GLU A 528 13.00 28.43 11.77
N HIS A 529 11.85 28.33 11.09
CA HIS A 529 11.07 29.47 10.65
C HIS A 529 9.73 29.65 11.42
N GLY A 530 9.62 29.02 12.61
CA GLY A 530 8.42 29.03 13.44
C GLY A 530 7.85 27.63 13.64
N GLU A 531 6.64 27.53 14.22
CA GLU A 531 6.01 26.23 14.47
C GLU A 531 5.59 25.53 13.17
N VAL A 532 5.70 24.18 13.17
CA VAL A 532 5.22 23.30 12.10
C VAL A 532 4.40 22.15 12.68
N CYS A 533 3.34 21.77 12.03
CA CYS A 533 2.57 20.58 12.37
C CYS A 533 3.27 19.33 11.84
N LYS A 534 3.53 18.35 12.72
CA LYS A 534 4.25 17.11 12.40
C LYS A 534 3.38 16.06 11.73
N ILE A 535 2.07 16.26 11.64
CA ILE A 535 1.14 15.40 10.92
C ILE A 535 0.63 16.11 9.66
N ARG A 536 0.47 15.34 8.59
CA ARG A 536 -0.19 15.83 7.37
C ARG A 536 -1.69 15.87 7.59
N ILE A 537 -2.32 16.99 7.28
CA ILE A 537 -3.76 17.16 7.33
C ILE A 537 -4.28 17.19 5.90
N VAL A 538 -5.21 16.30 5.59
CA VAL A 538 -5.71 16.03 4.25
C VAL A 538 -7.22 16.28 4.22
N PRO A 539 -7.70 17.26 3.46
CA PRO A 539 -9.13 17.42 3.22
C PRO A 539 -9.65 16.24 2.39
N LEU A 540 -10.82 15.73 2.73
CA LEU A 540 -11.58 14.80 1.90
C LEU A 540 -12.80 15.53 1.33
N LEU A 541 -12.83 15.64 -0.01
CA LEU A 541 -13.91 16.24 -0.77
C LEU A 541 -14.82 15.12 -1.27
N GLU A 542 -16.03 15.02 -0.72
CA GLU A 542 -16.91 13.85 -0.88
C GLU A 542 -18.05 14.07 -1.85
N THR A 543 -18.72 15.24 -1.78
CA THR A 543 -19.86 15.58 -2.63
C THR A 543 -19.42 16.35 -3.89
N VAL A 544 -20.34 16.48 -4.84
CA VAL A 544 -20.13 17.34 -6.04
C VAL A 544 -19.87 18.79 -5.61
N ASP A 545 -20.58 19.29 -4.63
CA ASP A 545 -20.41 20.67 -4.15
C ASP A 545 -19.07 20.85 -3.42
N ASP A 546 -18.60 19.87 -2.64
CA ASP A 546 -17.27 19.91 -2.02
C ASP A 546 -16.16 19.94 -3.09
N LEU A 547 -16.28 19.12 -4.15
CA LEU A 547 -15.34 19.11 -5.27
C LEU A 547 -15.26 20.48 -5.96
N ARG A 548 -16.39 21.15 -6.14
CA ARG A 548 -16.46 22.52 -6.71
C ARG A 548 -15.87 23.59 -5.78
N ALA A 549 -16.10 23.46 -4.48
CA ALA A 549 -15.56 24.37 -3.47
C ALA A 549 -14.06 24.15 -3.18
N GLY A 550 -13.56 22.93 -3.46
CA GLY A 550 -12.19 22.50 -3.14
C GLY A 550 -11.09 23.50 -3.49
N PRO A 551 -11.06 24.11 -4.69
CA PRO A 551 -10.04 25.10 -5.04
C PRO A 551 -10.01 26.31 -4.09
N VAL A 552 -11.17 26.84 -3.69
CA VAL A 552 -11.26 27.98 -2.75
C VAL A 552 -10.82 27.57 -1.36
N ILE A 553 -11.20 26.36 -0.92
CA ILE A 553 -10.79 25.79 0.37
C ILE A 553 -9.26 25.61 0.40
N LEU A 554 -8.67 25.04 -0.65
CA LEU A 554 -7.22 24.86 -0.71
C LEU A 554 -6.46 26.18 -0.74
N GLU A 555 -6.93 27.15 -1.50
CA GLU A 555 -6.30 28.49 -1.58
C GLU A 555 -6.31 29.19 -0.21
N GLY A 556 -7.44 29.17 0.49
CA GLY A 556 -7.57 29.71 1.86
C GLY A 556 -6.69 28.96 2.86
N LEU A 557 -6.62 27.64 2.77
CA LEU A 557 -5.77 26.82 3.63
C LEU A 557 -4.29 27.17 3.46
N LEU A 558 -3.80 27.24 2.22
CA LEU A 558 -2.40 27.55 1.89
C LEU A 558 -2.02 28.99 2.19
N ALA A 559 -2.98 29.90 2.36
CA ALA A 559 -2.73 31.27 2.79
C ALA A 559 -2.29 31.36 4.27
N ASN A 560 -2.70 30.40 5.12
CA ASN A 560 -2.36 30.42 6.55
C ASN A 560 -0.86 30.16 6.79
N PRO A 561 -0.15 31.00 7.59
CA PRO A 561 1.29 30.88 7.80
C PRO A 561 1.75 29.56 8.46
N LEU A 562 1.00 28.99 9.41
CA LEU A 562 1.32 27.71 10.05
C LEU A 562 1.20 26.57 9.04
N VAL A 563 0.13 26.58 8.23
CA VAL A 563 -0.08 25.59 7.17
C VAL A 563 1.05 25.65 6.15
N LYS A 564 1.39 26.84 5.66
CA LYS A 564 2.47 27.03 4.68
C LYS A 564 3.80 26.47 5.16
N ARG A 565 4.18 26.75 6.41
CA ARG A 565 5.40 26.18 7.02
C ARG A 565 5.29 24.65 7.18
N SER A 566 4.12 24.14 7.57
CA SER A 566 3.90 22.71 7.75
C SER A 566 3.97 21.96 6.42
N VAL A 567 3.41 22.51 5.35
CA VAL A 567 3.50 21.96 3.98
C VAL A 567 4.96 21.95 3.50
N ALA A 568 5.70 23.03 3.72
CA ALA A 568 7.14 23.10 3.41
C ALA A 568 7.94 22.03 4.18
N PHE A 569 7.68 21.86 5.49
CA PHE A 569 8.28 20.79 6.31
C PHE A 569 8.00 19.40 5.77
N HIS A 570 6.84 19.17 5.19
CA HIS A 570 6.44 17.89 4.59
C HIS A 570 6.92 17.70 3.14
N GLY A 571 7.87 18.50 2.66
CA GLY A 571 8.45 18.40 1.32
C GLY A 571 7.70 19.20 0.27
N ASN A 572 7.14 20.32 0.67
CA ASN A 572 6.38 21.26 -0.16
C ASN A 572 5.25 20.63 -0.96
N ALA A 573 4.53 19.68 -0.32
CA ALA A 573 3.45 18.93 -0.95
C ALA A 573 2.22 18.88 -0.04
N GLN A 574 1.07 19.25 -0.62
CA GLN A 574 -0.26 19.11 0.00
C GLN A 574 -1.02 17.97 -0.69
N GLU A 575 -1.54 17.06 0.10
CA GLU A 575 -2.41 16.00 -0.38
C GLU A 575 -3.88 16.40 -0.21
N VAL A 576 -4.71 16.08 -1.20
CA VAL A 576 -6.16 16.23 -1.18
C VAL A 576 -6.77 14.88 -1.49
N MET A 577 -7.68 14.39 -0.65
CA MET A 577 -8.42 13.18 -0.93
C MET A 577 -9.71 13.51 -1.66
N ILE A 578 -10.00 12.73 -2.69
CA ILE A 578 -11.22 12.86 -3.51
C ILE A 578 -12.07 11.61 -3.41
N GLY A 579 -13.36 11.81 -3.09
CA GLY A 579 -14.33 10.75 -2.86
C GLY A 579 -15.04 10.35 -4.14
N TYR A 580 -15.02 9.05 -4.46
CA TYR A 580 -15.72 8.50 -5.65
C TYR A 580 -17.10 7.96 -5.30
N SER A 581 -17.24 7.31 -4.15
CA SER A 581 -18.50 6.64 -3.77
C SER A 581 -19.62 7.64 -3.48
N ASP A 582 -19.30 8.67 -2.71
CA ASP A 582 -20.31 9.62 -2.23
C ASP A 582 -20.68 10.63 -3.33
N SER A 583 -19.71 11.12 -4.11
CA SER A 583 -20.00 11.92 -5.31
C SER A 583 -20.81 11.17 -6.37
N ASN A 584 -20.60 9.84 -6.52
CA ASN A 584 -21.44 9.02 -7.38
C ASN A 584 -22.89 8.89 -6.89
N LYS A 585 -23.11 8.82 -5.57
CA LYS A 585 -24.46 8.79 -4.97
C LYS A 585 -25.15 10.14 -5.11
N ASP A 586 -24.37 11.23 -5.01
CA ASP A 586 -24.85 12.61 -5.08
C ASP A 586 -25.24 13.01 -6.50
N GLY A 587 -24.34 12.93 -7.48
CA GLY A 587 -24.53 13.42 -8.84
C GLY A 587 -24.68 12.35 -9.92
N GLY A 588 -24.55 11.07 -9.59
CA GLY A 588 -24.47 9.97 -10.55
C GLY A 588 -23.08 9.82 -11.18
N PHE A 589 -22.87 8.70 -11.89
CA PHE A 589 -21.54 8.28 -12.36
C PHE A 589 -20.87 9.30 -13.28
N PHE A 590 -21.60 9.83 -14.26
CA PHE A 590 -21.03 10.74 -15.26
C PHE A 590 -20.66 12.09 -14.64
N ALA A 591 -21.59 12.72 -13.91
CA ALA A 591 -21.34 14.00 -13.25
C ALA A 591 -20.21 13.91 -12.22
N SER A 592 -20.21 12.84 -11.41
CA SER A 592 -19.15 12.60 -10.43
C SER A 592 -17.75 12.51 -11.10
N ASN A 593 -17.60 11.70 -12.16
CA ASN A 593 -16.29 11.58 -12.85
C ASN A 593 -15.85 12.89 -13.49
N TRP A 594 -16.79 13.67 -14.03
CA TRP A 594 -16.52 14.99 -14.60
C TRP A 594 -16.05 15.98 -13.53
N GLU A 595 -16.76 16.07 -12.41
CA GLU A 595 -16.39 16.97 -11.32
C GLU A 595 -15.09 16.55 -10.63
N LEU A 596 -14.82 15.24 -10.51
CA LEU A 596 -13.53 14.73 -10.03
C LEU A 596 -12.37 15.16 -10.94
N TYR A 597 -12.57 15.11 -12.26
CA TYR A 597 -11.58 15.56 -13.22
C TYR A 597 -11.33 17.06 -13.09
N ASN A 598 -12.40 17.88 -13.14
CA ASN A 598 -12.33 19.34 -13.02
C ASN A 598 -11.72 19.81 -11.69
N ALA A 599 -12.08 19.16 -10.59
CA ALA A 599 -11.53 19.47 -9.27
C ALA A 599 -10.02 19.25 -9.25
N GLN A 600 -9.53 18.13 -9.78
CA GLN A 600 -8.10 17.84 -9.85
C GLN A 600 -7.35 18.88 -10.68
N GLU A 601 -7.87 19.26 -11.85
CA GLU A 601 -7.26 20.29 -12.71
C GLU A 601 -7.15 21.63 -11.96
N LYS A 602 -8.26 22.09 -11.36
CA LYS A 602 -8.32 23.37 -10.63
C LYS A 602 -7.47 23.38 -9.37
N LEU A 603 -7.46 22.29 -8.61
CA LEU A 603 -6.63 22.14 -7.39
C LEU A 603 -5.13 22.12 -7.74
N THR A 604 -4.75 21.47 -8.83
CA THR A 604 -3.38 21.48 -9.35
C THR A 604 -2.95 22.89 -9.71
N GLU A 605 -3.82 23.68 -10.34
CA GLU A 605 -3.57 25.09 -10.68
C GLU A 605 -3.42 25.98 -9.42
N VAL A 606 -4.23 25.76 -8.37
CA VAL A 606 -4.06 26.44 -7.07
C VAL A 606 -2.68 26.14 -6.49
N GLY A 607 -2.28 24.85 -6.49
CA GLY A 607 -0.95 24.44 -6.02
C GLY A 607 0.17 25.11 -6.81
N ARG A 608 0.08 25.14 -8.14
CA ARG A 608 1.06 25.80 -9.01
C ARG A 608 1.22 27.29 -8.68
N ARG A 609 0.11 28.00 -8.45
CA ARG A 609 0.12 29.42 -8.06
C ARG A 609 0.73 29.63 -6.67
N ALA A 610 0.54 28.69 -5.75
CA ALA A 610 1.09 28.73 -4.40
C ALA A 610 2.52 28.14 -4.30
N GLU A 611 3.10 27.67 -5.41
CA GLU A 611 4.39 26.97 -5.46
C GLU A 611 4.43 25.71 -4.56
N VAL A 612 3.28 25.02 -4.44
CA VAL A 612 3.09 23.80 -3.67
C VAL A 612 2.69 22.66 -4.60
N SER A 613 3.35 21.50 -4.50
CA SER A 613 2.94 20.31 -5.23
C SER A 613 1.65 19.75 -4.65
N VAL A 614 0.57 19.73 -5.42
CA VAL A 614 -0.68 19.06 -5.02
C VAL A 614 -0.64 17.62 -5.47
N SER A 615 -0.94 16.70 -4.56
CA SER A 615 -1.09 15.29 -4.84
C SER A 615 -2.47 14.79 -4.44
N PHE A 616 -2.96 13.77 -5.16
CA PHE A 616 -4.30 13.27 -4.92
C PHE A 616 -4.28 11.89 -4.25
N PHE A 617 -5.16 11.73 -3.27
CA PHE A 617 -5.48 10.45 -2.70
C PHE A 617 -6.84 10.00 -3.22
N HIS A 618 -6.82 8.99 -4.07
CA HIS A 618 -8.00 8.49 -4.76
C HIS A 618 -8.75 7.47 -3.90
N GLY A 619 -9.93 7.86 -3.42
CA GLY A 619 -10.87 6.98 -2.70
C GLY A 619 -11.62 6.01 -3.63
N ARG A 620 -10.93 5.45 -4.65
CA ARG A 620 -11.54 4.54 -5.63
C ARG A 620 -11.83 3.19 -5.00
N GLY A 621 -13.03 2.67 -5.28
CA GLY A 621 -13.33 1.27 -5.03
C GLY A 621 -12.82 0.33 -6.13
N GLY A 622 -12.84 -0.98 -5.86
CA GLY A 622 -12.41 -2.01 -6.80
C GLY A 622 -13.37 -2.26 -7.97
N SER A 623 -14.65 -1.96 -7.81
CA SER A 623 -15.65 -2.16 -8.86
C SER A 623 -15.73 -0.97 -9.83
N VAL A 624 -16.21 -1.22 -11.05
CA VAL A 624 -16.43 -0.18 -12.08
C VAL A 624 -17.35 0.93 -11.57
N SER A 625 -18.40 0.58 -10.81
CA SER A 625 -19.33 1.53 -10.18
C SER A 625 -18.69 2.44 -9.11
N ARG A 626 -17.47 2.11 -8.66
CA ARG A 626 -16.67 2.90 -7.73
C ARG A 626 -15.37 3.42 -8.36
N GLY A 627 -15.34 3.61 -9.67
CA GLY A 627 -14.16 4.07 -10.40
C GLY A 627 -13.11 2.97 -10.64
N GLY A 628 -13.45 1.68 -10.48
CA GLY A 628 -12.56 0.56 -10.77
C GLY A 628 -12.24 0.48 -12.26
N ALA A 629 -10.97 0.68 -12.61
CA ALA A 629 -10.42 0.45 -13.94
C ALA A 629 -8.99 -0.09 -13.78
N PRO A 630 -8.39 -0.71 -14.79
CA PRO A 630 -6.97 -1.04 -14.73
C PRO A 630 -6.16 0.20 -14.33
N THR A 631 -5.35 0.08 -13.27
CA THR A 631 -4.68 1.22 -12.63
C THR A 631 -3.93 2.10 -13.63
N GLY A 632 -3.27 1.51 -14.65
CA GLY A 632 -2.57 2.24 -15.69
C GLY A 632 -3.44 3.15 -16.53
N ARG A 633 -4.60 2.67 -16.96
CA ARG A 633 -5.56 3.48 -17.73
C ARG A 633 -6.18 4.58 -16.86
N ALA A 634 -6.38 4.29 -15.58
CA ALA A 634 -6.93 5.26 -14.67
C ALA A 634 -5.96 6.43 -14.40
N ILE A 635 -4.64 6.15 -14.33
CA ILE A 635 -3.61 7.20 -14.20
C ILE A 635 -3.50 8.01 -15.49
N ALA A 636 -3.44 7.34 -16.64
CA ALA A 636 -3.37 8.02 -17.93
C ALA A 636 -4.60 8.91 -18.25
N ALA A 637 -5.72 8.67 -17.57
CA ALA A 637 -6.94 9.47 -17.71
C ALA A 637 -7.03 10.65 -16.71
N GLN A 638 -6.01 10.87 -15.86
CA GLN A 638 -6.00 12.01 -14.95
C GLN A 638 -5.64 13.32 -15.67
N PRO A 639 -6.05 14.49 -15.16
CA PRO A 639 -5.64 15.78 -15.70
C PRO A 639 -4.11 15.94 -15.70
N ASP A 640 -3.60 16.67 -16.66
CA ASP A 640 -2.18 16.98 -16.77
C ASP A 640 -1.64 17.64 -15.49
N GLY A 641 -0.46 17.21 -15.04
CA GLY A 641 0.18 17.69 -13.81
C GLY A 641 -0.46 17.23 -12.51
N SER A 642 -1.59 16.51 -12.53
CA SER A 642 -2.24 16.01 -11.30
C SER A 642 -1.55 14.79 -10.69
N VAL A 643 -0.72 14.08 -11.46
CA VAL A 643 0.11 12.97 -11.02
C VAL A 643 1.59 13.35 -11.15
N SER A 644 2.14 14.09 -10.21
CA SER A 644 3.54 14.55 -10.25
C SER A 644 4.49 13.61 -9.47
N GLY A 645 4.52 12.33 -9.86
CA GLY A 645 5.36 11.31 -9.22
C GLY A 645 4.79 10.77 -7.90
N ARG A 646 3.64 11.25 -7.44
CA ARG A 646 2.99 10.79 -6.20
C ARG A 646 1.58 10.31 -6.46
N MET A 647 1.28 9.11 -5.98
CA MET A 647 -0.06 8.57 -6.07
C MET A 647 -0.38 7.74 -4.83
N ARG A 648 -1.54 8.01 -4.23
CA ARG A 648 -2.14 7.19 -3.19
C ARG A 648 -3.51 6.71 -3.66
N VAL A 649 -3.77 5.43 -3.46
CA VAL A 649 -5.03 4.78 -3.87
C VAL A 649 -5.48 3.87 -2.75
N THR A 650 -6.77 3.90 -2.43
CA THR A 650 -7.38 2.91 -1.55
C THR A 650 -7.47 1.57 -2.28
N GLU A 651 -7.00 0.52 -1.62
CA GLU A 651 -7.18 -0.87 -2.03
C GLU A 651 -8.22 -1.51 -1.11
N GLN A 652 -9.37 -1.84 -1.67
CA GLN A 652 -10.54 -2.28 -0.90
C GLN A 652 -10.85 -3.75 -1.16
N GLY A 653 -11.23 -4.47 -0.10
CA GLY A 653 -11.86 -5.78 -0.12
C GLY A 653 -11.25 -6.81 -1.05
N GLU A 654 -12.06 -7.28 -1.99
CA GLU A 654 -11.69 -8.25 -3.02
C GLU A 654 -10.52 -7.82 -3.90
N VAL A 655 -10.26 -6.50 -4.03
CA VAL A 655 -9.11 -5.98 -4.79
C VAL A 655 -7.80 -6.29 -4.10
N VAL A 656 -7.76 -6.23 -2.78
CA VAL A 656 -6.58 -6.59 -1.98
C VAL A 656 -6.24 -8.07 -2.22
N SER A 657 -7.24 -8.95 -2.12
CA SER A 657 -7.07 -10.38 -2.39
C SER A 657 -6.63 -10.64 -3.83
N PHE A 658 -7.26 -9.97 -4.82
CA PHE A 658 -6.93 -10.13 -6.23
C PHE A 658 -5.52 -9.63 -6.58
N LYS A 659 -5.05 -8.56 -5.96
CA LYS A 659 -3.74 -7.96 -6.27
C LYS A 659 -2.59 -8.56 -5.48
N TYR A 660 -2.81 -9.01 -4.24
CA TYR A 660 -1.76 -9.34 -3.29
C TYR A 660 -1.77 -10.75 -2.74
N ALA A 661 -2.79 -11.57 -3.04
CA ALA A 661 -2.85 -12.94 -2.54
C ALA A 661 -1.71 -13.82 -3.08
N ASN A 662 -1.20 -13.53 -4.28
CA ASN A 662 -0.15 -14.30 -4.92
C ASN A 662 1.10 -13.45 -5.19
N ARG A 663 2.29 -14.03 -4.97
CA ARG A 663 3.60 -13.39 -5.19
C ARG A 663 3.79 -12.89 -6.63
N GLY A 664 3.30 -13.65 -7.60
CA GLY A 664 3.40 -13.29 -9.02
C GLY A 664 2.63 -12.04 -9.38
N THR A 665 1.42 -11.89 -8.86
CA THR A 665 0.54 -10.76 -9.15
C THR A 665 1.00 -9.48 -8.44
N ALA A 666 1.44 -9.59 -7.18
CA ALA A 666 1.96 -8.48 -6.41
C ALA A 666 3.18 -7.82 -7.08
N ALA A 667 4.04 -8.63 -7.71
CA ALA A 667 5.26 -8.15 -8.36
C ALA A 667 5.03 -7.31 -9.64
N TYR A 668 3.89 -7.44 -10.30
CA TYR A 668 3.68 -6.86 -11.64
C TYR A 668 2.65 -5.73 -11.74
N LYS A 669 1.69 -5.64 -10.82
CA LYS A 669 0.50 -4.80 -11.09
C LYS A 669 0.56 -3.35 -10.61
N GLN A 670 1.51 -2.92 -9.78
CA GLN A 670 1.27 -1.68 -9.05
C GLN A 670 2.23 -0.52 -9.26
N ILE A 671 3.50 -0.75 -9.46
CA ILE A 671 4.48 0.34 -9.29
C ILE A 671 4.82 1.02 -10.60
N VAL A 672 4.72 0.29 -11.70
CA VAL A 672 5.10 0.79 -13.02
C VAL A 672 4.21 1.89 -13.52
N THR A 673 2.99 1.94 -13.02
CA THR A 673 1.99 2.88 -13.49
C THR A 673 2.27 4.32 -13.07
N ALA A 674 2.91 4.54 -11.93
CA ALA A 674 3.28 5.89 -11.48
C ALA A 674 4.37 6.55 -12.36
N PHE A 675 5.16 5.74 -13.07
CA PHE A 675 6.21 6.23 -13.98
C PHE A 675 5.73 6.40 -15.43
N LYS A 676 4.58 5.84 -15.80
CA LYS A 676 4.07 5.90 -17.19
C LYS A 676 3.66 7.30 -17.61
N ASP A 677 3.23 8.15 -16.67
CA ASP A 677 2.83 9.53 -16.97
C ASP A 677 3.99 10.47 -17.28
N VAL A 678 5.21 10.05 -16.97
CA VAL A 678 6.42 10.82 -17.32
C VAL A 678 6.72 10.71 -18.81
N ALA A 679 6.31 9.64 -19.46
CA ALA A 679 6.56 9.35 -20.88
C ALA A 679 5.35 9.60 -21.78
N SER A 680 4.17 9.93 -21.26
CA SER A 680 3.00 10.21 -22.11
C SER A 680 3.08 11.62 -22.69
N VAL A 681 3.59 11.71 -23.87
CA VAL A 681 3.32 12.83 -24.80
C VAL A 681 1.81 12.89 -25.03
N ALA A 682 1.25 14.08 -24.92
CA ALA A 682 -0.16 14.40 -25.05
C ALA A 682 -0.87 13.60 -26.15
N ASP A 683 -1.87 12.84 -25.76
CA ASP A 683 -2.71 12.12 -26.71
C ASP A 683 -3.70 13.14 -27.30
N SER A 684 -3.53 13.51 -28.57
CA SER A 684 -4.32 14.54 -29.25
C SER A 684 -5.83 14.23 -29.25
N GLU A 685 -6.22 12.96 -29.11
CA GLU A 685 -7.63 12.55 -29.03
C GLU A 685 -8.25 12.92 -27.66
N ILE A 686 -7.48 12.88 -26.58
CA ILE A 686 -7.93 13.30 -25.24
C ILE A 686 -8.16 14.82 -25.22
N ASP A 687 -7.29 15.59 -25.88
CA ASP A 687 -7.45 17.05 -25.97
C ASP A 687 -8.67 17.46 -26.79
N GLN A 688 -9.01 16.70 -27.84
CA GLN A 688 -10.26 16.92 -28.62
C GLN A 688 -11.51 16.60 -27.78
N LEU A 689 -11.49 15.52 -26.99
CA LEU A 689 -12.58 15.18 -26.08
C LEU A 689 -12.74 16.22 -24.96
N ARG A 690 -11.64 16.73 -24.42
CA ARG A 690 -11.60 17.84 -23.43
C ARG A 690 -12.21 19.13 -24.01
N ALA A 691 -11.88 19.47 -25.24
CA ALA A 691 -12.43 20.64 -25.89
C ALA A 691 -13.95 20.51 -26.08
N ALA A 692 -14.43 19.35 -26.58
CA ALA A 692 -15.85 19.09 -26.81
C ALA A 692 -16.65 19.10 -25.47
N LEU A 693 -16.08 18.59 -24.38
CA LEU A 693 -16.72 18.62 -23.06
C LEU A 693 -16.78 20.02 -22.45
N ARG A 694 -15.75 20.86 -22.64
CA ARG A 694 -15.76 22.27 -22.23
C ARG A 694 -16.79 23.09 -23.00
N ASP A 695 -16.94 22.82 -24.29
CA ASP A 695 -17.96 23.48 -25.13
C ASP A 695 -19.39 23.13 -24.69
N LEU A 696 -19.62 21.88 -24.23
CA LEU A 696 -20.89 21.46 -23.63
C LEU A 696 -21.15 22.15 -22.28
N GLU A 697 -20.12 22.36 -21.44
CA GLU A 697 -20.24 23.04 -20.15
C GLU A 697 -20.53 24.55 -20.31
N GLN A 698 -20.04 25.18 -21.37
CA GLN A 698 -20.28 26.59 -21.69
C GLN A 698 -21.61 26.86 -22.39
N GLY A 699 -22.41 25.83 -22.64
CA GLY A 699 -23.75 25.96 -23.22
C GLY A 699 -23.74 26.45 -24.69
N THR A 700 -22.68 26.15 -25.40
CA THR A 700 -22.50 26.54 -26.81
C THR A 700 -23.13 25.57 -27.81
N TYR A 701 -24.09 24.73 -27.34
CA TYR A 701 -24.94 23.91 -28.19
C TYR A 701 -26.42 24.10 -27.89
#